data_dbcd6eb04162c13a186f36e483186be5
#
_entry.id   dbcd6eb04162c13a186f36e483186be5
#
_cell.length_a   1.000
_cell.length_b   1.000
_cell.length_c   1.000
_cell.angle_alpha   90.00
_cell.angle_beta   90.00
_cell.angle_gamma   90.00
#
_symmetry.space_group_name_H-M   'P 1'
#
loop_
_entity.id
_entity.type
_entity.pdbx_description
1 polymer ?
#
loop_
_entity_poly.entity_id
_entity_poly.type
_entity_poly.pdbx_seq_one_letter_code
_entity_poly.pdbx_strand_id
1 'polypeptide(L)'
;MEVQRAQVGSERNARAGPKVPAWMGGQRYGGRTGVLLCTHFPSSMSDFAAFGAPDTTDFASTRVATAAAAAAAAFTAPASVPASALAADPELLRRAYRLMHTAAAMATLYEEEKTVAARYVHATARGHEAVQLAAAFLLTENDYAAPYYRDDAMLLGMGLRPFELMLQLLAKADDPFSGGRTYYSHPSLRRPGFPIIPHQSSATGMQAIPATGMAHALAYFESQALAVPGNEESRMRNEELEGGKHSQSSLPVSASKPVVLCSIGDGAMTEGEVAEALQMAILHQLPIVYLVQDNDWGISATGREMRAMNAYEFAAGFPGLRRLQVNGADFGSSHAGLTEAFAHVRSRRGPVLVHAKCPLLGHHTSGVRREWYRSDLATHQEQDPLPRLHQQLLAAGVSVEELAALAAKAQATVRDDWAEALAAPNPDPATFANHEFAPPAVTAEAGERRPAGAEKTLMVDAALHAVDDILRDFPEALFYGQDVGGELGGVFREAALLAKKYGDARVFNTPIQEAYIVGSTAGMAAVGARPIVEIQFADYIWPALNQLVEELSKSCYLTMGKFPIPALIRVPIGAYGGGGPYHSGSIESTLLTIRGIKVVYPSNAADMKGLMRAAFLDPNPVIMLEHKGLYWSKVPGTEDAKTFEPATGYVVPLGQAAIAQAADADKLRRGETALVVTYGMGVHWAKTASRDFPGQIEILDLRTLNPLDFEAVTAATRRHGKVLVLTEEPLMNSFAESLAGRIQRHCFEVLDGPVFTLGAANLPAIALNVELERQMLPSAAKVAAALGELLAY
;
A
#
# COMPACT_ATOMS: atom_id res chain seq x y z
N MET A 1 24.98 52.24 9.88
CA MET A 1 26.39 52.23 10.32
C MET A 1 26.93 50.95 9.76
N GLU A 2 27.33 51.00 8.56
CA GLU A 2 28.75 50.97 8.01
C GLU A 2 29.35 49.57 8.22
N VAL A 3 29.43 48.76 7.18
CA VAL A 3 30.31 48.67 6.02
C VAL A 3 31.74 48.31 6.44
N GLN A 4 32.22 47.15 6.01
CA GLN A 4 33.43 47.06 5.19
C GLN A 4 33.65 45.70 4.55
N ARG A 5 33.81 45.76 3.22
CA ARG A 5 34.38 44.72 2.34
C ARG A 5 35.88 44.65 2.53
N ALA A 6 36.48 43.50 2.37
CA ALA A 6 37.83 43.35 1.83
C ALA A 6 37.97 42.07 1.02
N GLN A 7 38.22 42.20 -0.26
CA GLN A 7 38.88 41.25 -1.15
C GLN A 7 40.41 41.31 -0.92
N VAL A 8 41.07 40.23 -1.26
CA VAL A 8 42.44 39.97 -1.75
C VAL A 8 42.82 38.56 -1.31
N GLY A 9 43.26 37.56 -2.04
CA GLY A 9 44.01 37.48 -3.25
C GLY A 9 44.67 36.08 -3.22
N SER A 10 44.84 35.47 -4.35
CA SER A 10 45.46 34.16 -4.59
C SER A 10 46.89 34.00 -4.07
N GLU A 11 47.18 32.83 -3.51
CA GLU A 11 48.51 32.23 -3.76
C GLU A 11 48.48 30.70 -3.51
N ARG A 12 49.07 29.99 -4.46
CA ARG A 12 49.32 28.53 -4.45
C ARG A 12 50.40 28.20 -3.44
N ASN A 13 50.19 27.14 -2.65
CA ASN A 13 51.32 26.33 -2.22
C ASN A 13 50.89 24.88 -1.95
N ALA A 14 51.50 23.99 -2.71
CA ALA A 14 51.46 22.55 -2.55
C ALA A 14 52.22 22.12 -1.29
N ARG A 15 51.64 21.34 -0.41
CA ARG A 15 52.34 20.47 0.52
C ARG A 15 51.67 19.12 0.71
N ALA A 16 52.55 18.11 0.70
CA ALA A 16 52.36 16.69 0.71
C ALA A 16 51.43 16.16 1.83
N GLY A 17 50.61 15.15 1.49
CA GLY A 17 49.83 14.34 2.44
C GLY A 17 50.71 13.24 3.07
N PRO A 18 50.35 12.74 4.27
CA PRO A 18 51.04 11.65 4.93
C PRO A 18 50.71 10.28 4.34
N LYS A 19 51.72 9.45 4.22
CA LYS A 19 51.73 8.07 3.74
C LYS A 19 50.94 7.16 4.69
N VAL A 20 50.07 6.33 4.15
CA VAL A 20 49.47 5.17 4.81
C VAL A 20 50.47 4.00 4.73
N PRO A 21 50.73 3.26 5.82
CA PRO A 21 51.58 2.05 5.75
C PRO A 21 50.77 0.85 5.27
N ALA A 22 51.30 0.17 4.26
CA ALA A 22 50.82 -1.13 3.82
C ALA A 22 51.29 -2.21 4.80
N TRP A 23 50.36 -3.04 5.28
CA TRP A 23 50.68 -4.32 5.89
C TRP A 23 50.32 -5.44 4.92
N MET A 24 51.32 -6.01 4.28
CA MET A 24 51.27 -7.33 3.65
C MET A 24 51.77 -8.37 4.65
N GLY A 25 50.94 -9.34 4.96
CA GLY A 25 51.31 -10.58 5.63
C GLY A 25 50.83 -11.74 4.80
N GLY A 26 51.61 -12.23 3.87
CA GLY A 26 51.30 -13.39 3.07
C GLY A 26 51.62 -14.69 3.84
N GLN A 27 50.67 -15.63 3.86
CA GLN A 27 51.00 -17.04 4.07
C GLN A 27 50.73 -17.79 2.77
N ARG A 28 51.81 -18.38 2.23
CA ARG A 28 51.82 -19.29 1.09
C ARG A 28 51.39 -20.67 1.58
N TYR A 29 50.35 -21.25 0.99
CA TYR A 29 50.19 -22.70 0.92
C TYR A 29 50.38 -23.13 -0.52
N GLY A 30 51.43 -23.93 -0.74
CA GLY A 30 51.71 -24.58 -2.01
C GLY A 30 50.82 -25.80 -2.22
N GLY A 31 50.28 -25.95 -3.42
CA GLY A 31 49.53 -27.14 -3.84
C GLY A 31 49.26 -27.07 -5.33
N ARG A 32 50.02 -27.78 -6.05
CA ARG A 32 50.08 -28.16 -7.49
C ARG A 32 48.86 -27.82 -8.35
N THR A 33 49.11 -27.06 -9.38
CA THR A 33 48.35 -26.86 -10.59
C THR A 33 48.12 -28.18 -11.37
N GLY A 34 46.88 -28.50 -11.60
CA GLY A 34 46.44 -29.41 -12.61
C GLY A 34 45.41 -28.70 -13.50
N VAL A 35 45.87 -28.20 -14.63
CA VAL A 35 45.01 -27.66 -15.71
C VAL A 35 44.51 -28.87 -16.48
N LEU A 36 43.18 -29.13 -16.39
CA LEU A 36 42.47 -30.05 -17.30
C LEU A 36 41.68 -29.18 -18.29
N LEU A 37 42.32 -29.02 -19.47
CA LEU A 37 41.66 -28.61 -20.71
C LEU A 37 40.71 -29.74 -21.17
N CYS A 38 39.43 -29.58 -21.03
CA CYS A 38 38.45 -30.37 -21.79
C CYS A 38 38.08 -29.61 -23.07
N THR A 39 38.84 -29.84 -24.11
CA THR A 39 38.43 -29.71 -25.51
C THR A 39 37.77 -30.98 -25.93
N HIS A 40 36.46 -30.95 -26.18
CA HIS A 40 35.81 -31.79 -27.22
C HIS A 40 34.35 -31.37 -27.36
N PHE A 41 34.10 -30.53 -28.33
CA PHE A 41 32.81 -30.43 -28.98
C PHE A 41 32.86 -31.37 -30.18
N PRO A 42 31.90 -32.30 -30.36
CA PRO A 42 31.79 -33.04 -31.60
C PRO A 42 31.03 -32.20 -32.63
N SER A 43 31.73 -31.86 -33.69
CA SER A 43 31.15 -31.46 -34.97
C SER A 43 30.61 -32.69 -35.69
N SER A 44 29.29 -32.89 -35.78
CA SER A 44 28.61 -33.49 -36.90
C SER A 44 27.09 -33.38 -36.71
N MET A 45 26.52 -32.38 -37.38
CA MET A 45 25.12 -32.40 -37.80
C MET A 45 25.07 -33.25 -39.10
N SER A 46 24.71 -34.54 -38.95
CA SER A 46 24.18 -35.34 -40.06
C SER A 46 23.51 -36.55 -39.40
N ASP A 47 22.21 -36.44 -39.16
CA ASP A 47 21.24 -37.53 -39.13
C ASP A 47 19.90 -37.07 -38.54
N PHE A 48 19.25 -36.20 -39.27
CA PHE A 48 17.79 -35.99 -39.20
C PHE A 48 17.30 -35.49 -40.56
N ALA A 49 17.37 -36.37 -41.54
CA ALA A 49 16.69 -36.22 -42.80
C ALA A 49 15.63 -37.30 -42.96
N ALA A 50 14.42 -37.00 -42.52
CA ALA A 50 13.19 -37.64 -43.00
C ALA A 50 11.96 -37.06 -42.23
N PHE A 51 11.57 -35.83 -42.53
CA PHE A 51 10.17 -35.37 -42.55
C PHE A 51 10.15 -34.10 -43.41
N GLY A 52 9.38 -34.18 -44.52
CA GLY A 52 9.31 -33.15 -45.51
C GLY A 52 8.96 -31.77 -44.96
N ALA A 53 9.75 -30.78 -45.34
CA ALA A 53 9.47 -29.37 -45.04
C ALA A 53 8.29 -28.92 -45.92
N PRO A 54 7.27 -28.27 -45.32
CA PRO A 54 6.32 -27.51 -46.10
C PRO A 54 6.96 -26.20 -46.52
N ASP A 55 6.71 -25.83 -47.76
CA ASP A 55 7.16 -24.66 -48.50
C ASP A 55 6.91 -23.35 -47.70
N THR A 56 7.98 -22.67 -47.29
CA THR A 56 7.92 -21.49 -46.42
C THR A 56 7.86 -20.15 -47.14
N THR A 57 7.42 -20.09 -48.38
CA THR A 57 7.45 -18.85 -49.17
C THR A 57 6.12 -18.11 -49.30
N ASP A 58 5.00 -18.60 -48.69
CA ASP A 58 3.69 -17.93 -48.90
C ASP A 58 2.92 -17.57 -47.59
N PHE A 59 3.53 -17.74 -46.43
CA PHE A 59 2.82 -17.51 -45.14
C PHE A 59 3.04 -16.15 -44.47
N ALA A 60 4.02 -15.36 -44.92
CA ALA A 60 4.35 -14.09 -44.27
C ALA A 60 3.61 -12.87 -44.86
N SER A 61 3.29 -12.88 -46.14
CA SER A 61 2.68 -11.70 -46.79
C SER A 61 1.15 -11.66 -46.69
N THR A 62 0.49 -12.80 -46.60
CA THR A 62 -0.98 -12.88 -46.55
C THR A 62 -1.53 -12.66 -45.10
N ARG A 63 -0.78 -13.00 -44.10
CA ARG A 63 -1.20 -12.74 -42.69
C ARG A 63 -1.04 -11.30 -42.25
N VAL A 64 -0.07 -10.55 -42.78
CA VAL A 64 0.10 -9.14 -42.47
C VAL A 64 -0.98 -8.28 -43.14
N ALA A 65 -1.35 -8.61 -44.39
CA ALA A 65 -2.41 -7.89 -45.11
C ALA A 65 -3.81 -8.17 -44.53
N THR A 66 -4.10 -9.43 -44.10
CA THR A 66 -5.38 -9.77 -43.46
C THR A 66 -5.49 -9.26 -42.02
N ALA A 67 -4.40 -9.18 -41.27
CA ALA A 67 -4.39 -8.57 -39.95
C ALA A 67 -4.57 -7.05 -40.00
N ALA A 68 -4.00 -6.37 -40.99
CA ALA A 68 -4.19 -4.93 -41.22
C ALA A 68 -5.61 -4.60 -41.71
N ALA A 69 -6.21 -5.45 -42.53
CA ALA A 69 -7.59 -5.31 -42.99
C ALA A 69 -8.60 -5.67 -41.88
N ALA A 70 -8.31 -6.65 -41.03
CA ALA A 70 -9.12 -6.99 -39.87
C ALA A 70 -9.01 -5.92 -38.76
N ALA A 71 -7.85 -5.30 -38.58
CA ALA A 71 -7.69 -4.18 -37.66
C ALA A 71 -8.41 -2.90 -38.14
N ALA A 72 -8.51 -2.68 -39.45
CA ALA A 72 -9.28 -1.60 -40.04
C ALA A 72 -10.81 -1.88 -40.00
N ALA A 73 -11.23 -3.15 -40.04
CA ALA A 73 -12.64 -3.55 -39.97
C ALA A 73 -13.18 -3.69 -38.55
N ALA A 74 -12.30 -3.74 -37.52
CA ALA A 74 -12.69 -3.82 -36.11
C ALA A 74 -13.11 -2.47 -35.51
N PHE A 75 -13.04 -1.38 -36.27
CA PHE A 75 -13.65 -0.10 -35.90
C PHE A 75 -15.06 0.06 -36.48
N THR A 76 -15.88 -0.99 -36.49
CA THR A 76 -17.32 -0.75 -36.49
C THR A 76 -17.67 -0.19 -35.13
N ALA A 77 -18.02 1.09 -35.08
CA ALA A 77 -18.52 1.75 -33.90
C ALA A 77 -19.56 0.84 -33.20
N PRO A 78 -19.48 0.62 -31.87
CA PRO A 78 -20.57 -0.01 -31.17
C PRO A 78 -21.83 0.79 -31.49
N ALA A 79 -22.98 0.09 -31.62
CA ALA A 79 -24.24 0.69 -31.99
C ALA A 79 -24.40 2.03 -31.28
N SER A 80 -24.38 3.11 -32.05
CA SER A 80 -24.49 4.47 -31.56
C SER A 80 -25.72 4.53 -30.68
N VAL A 81 -25.56 4.82 -29.39
CA VAL A 81 -26.69 5.23 -28.53
C VAL A 81 -27.37 6.37 -29.28
N PRO A 82 -28.68 6.33 -29.52
CA PRO A 82 -29.33 7.33 -30.33
C PRO A 82 -29.02 8.73 -29.76
N ALA A 83 -28.57 9.65 -30.60
CA ALA A 83 -28.32 11.04 -30.25
C ALA A 83 -29.55 11.73 -29.58
N SER A 84 -30.73 11.12 -29.66
CA SER A 84 -31.98 11.58 -29.05
C SER A 84 -32.01 11.51 -27.51
N ALA A 85 -31.19 10.72 -26.84
CA ALA A 85 -31.22 10.65 -25.37
C ALA A 85 -30.48 11.83 -24.70
N LEU A 86 -29.55 12.46 -25.39
CA LEU A 86 -28.76 13.62 -24.88
C LEU A 86 -29.40 14.97 -25.24
N ALA A 87 -30.27 15.04 -26.22
CA ALA A 87 -31.06 16.25 -26.51
C ALA A 87 -31.98 16.66 -25.33
N ALA A 88 -32.04 15.83 -24.27
CA ALA A 88 -33.01 15.97 -23.20
C ALA A 88 -32.58 16.87 -22.02
N ASP A 89 -31.27 17.19 -21.86
CA ASP A 89 -30.80 18.07 -20.77
C ASP A 89 -29.71 19.06 -21.23
N PRO A 90 -30.13 20.21 -21.81
CA PRO A 90 -29.21 21.25 -22.22
C PRO A 90 -28.38 21.84 -21.08
N GLU A 91 -28.87 21.78 -19.83
CA GLU A 91 -28.16 22.30 -18.68
C GLU A 91 -26.96 21.43 -18.29
N LEU A 92 -27.12 20.11 -18.36
CA LEU A 92 -26.05 19.15 -18.18
C LEU A 92 -24.91 19.38 -19.19
N LEU A 93 -25.28 19.61 -20.46
CA LEU A 93 -24.30 19.89 -21.53
C LEU A 93 -23.59 21.24 -21.32
N ARG A 94 -24.32 22.29 -20.89
CA ARG A 94 -23.71 23.60 -20.53
C ARG A 94 -22.73 23.46 -19.37
N ARG A 95 -23.11 22.71 -18.33
CA ARG A 95 -22.24 22.42 -17.20
C ARG A 95 -20.97 21.69 -17.65
N ALA A 96 -21.11 20.65 -18.46
CA ALA A 96 -19.97 19.93 -19.03
C ALA A 96 -19.06 20.85 -19.85
N TYR A 97 -19.62 21.65 -20.74
CA TYR A 97 -18.88 22.58 -21.61
C TYR A 97 -18.09 23.59 -20.79
N ARG A 98 -18.70 24.20 -19.77
CA ARG A 98 -18.01 25.14 -18.88
C ARG A 98 -16.84 24.48 -18.15
N LEU A 99 -17.03 23.25 -17.63
CA LEU A 99 -15.97 22.55 -16.90
C LEU A 99 -14.86 22.02 -17.81
N MET A 100 -15.17 21.60 -19.05
CA MET A 100 -14.15 21.30 -20.06
C MET A 100 -13.29 22.54 -20.38
N HIS A 101 -13.92 23.69 -20.52
CA HIS A 101 -13.18 24.96 -20.69
C HIS A 101 -12.34 25.30 -19.46
N THR A 102 -12.83 25.02 -18.25
CA THR A 102 -12.06 25.21 -17.03
C THR A 102 -10.82 24.34 -17.01
N ALA A 103 -10.94 23.02 -17.27
CA ALA A 103 -9.80 22.09 -17.31
C ALA A 103 -8.80 22.47 -18.44
N ALA A 104 -9.30 22.84 -19.63
CA ALA A 104 -8.46 23.28 -20.72
C ALA A 104 -7.72 24.60 -20.40
N ALA A 105 -8.38 25.54 -19.72
CA ALA A 105 -7.77 26.78 -19.28
C ALA A 105 -6.69 26.54 -18.21
N MET A 106 -6.91 25.61 -17.26
CA MET A 106 -5.89 25.18 -16.29
C MET A 106 -4.66 24.62 -17.01
N ALA A 107 -4.86 23.68 -17.94
CA ALA A 107 -3.76 23.07 -18.71
C ALA A 107 -2.98 24.14 -19.51
N THR A 108 -3.66 25.10 -20.09
CA THR A 108 -3.04 26.22 -20.83
C THR A 108 -2.24 27.12 -19.87
N LEU A 109 -2.83 27.49 -18.75
CA LEU A 109 -2.18 28.32 -17.74
C LEU A 109 -0.91 27.65 -17.17
N TYR A 110 -0.94 26.37 -16.91
CA TYR A 110 0.23 25.64 -16.42
C TYR A 110 1.39 25.61 -17.42
N GLU A 111 1.10 25.67 -18.72
CA GLU A 111 2.11 25.84 -19.77
C GLU A 111 2.60 27.30 -19.89
N GLU A 112 1.72 28.28 -19.75
CA GLU A 112 2.10 29.70 -19.71
C GLU A 112 3.00 29.97 -18.51
N GLU A 113 2.64 29.45 -17.33
CA GLU A 113 3.33 29.64 -16.05
C GLU A 113 4.31 28.50 -15.72
N LYS A 114 4.84 27.82 -16.72
CA LYS A 114 5.66 26.58 -16.54
C LYS A 114 6.86 26.75 -15.64
N THR A 115 7.42 27.94 -15.49
CA THR A 115 8.54 28.20 -14.57
C THR A 115 8.15 27.99 -13.12
N VAL A 116 6.87 28.11 -12.80
CA VAL A 116 6.29 27.89 -11.47
C VAL A 116 5.60 26.54 -11.44
N ALA A 117 4.68 26.27 -12.37
CA ALA A 117 3.87 25.05 -12.41
C ALA A 117 4.71 23.78 -12.57
N ALA A 118 5.74 23.80 -13.45
CA ALA A 118 6.60 22.64 -13.67
C ALA A 118 7.68 22.41 -12.59
N ARG A 119 7.67 23.19 -11.51
CA ARG A 119 8.50 22.91 -10.33
C ARG A 119 8.17 21.56 -9.71
N TYR A 120 6.91 21.16 -9.80
CA TYR A 120 6.42 19.87 -9.34
C TYR A 120 5.84 19.07 -10.51
N VAL A 121 6.03 17.76 -10.44
CA VAL A 121 5.51 16.83 -11.46
C VAL A 121 3.97 16.88 -11.45
N HIS A 122 3.38 17.06 -12.64
CA HIS A 122 1.93 17.03 -12.81
C HIS A 122 1.55 16.55 -14.22
N ALA A 123 0.29 16.16 -14.37
CA ALA A 123 -0.36 15.87 -15.64
C ALA A 123 -1.75 16.51 -15.63
N THR A 124 -2.33 16.72 -16.81
CA THR A 124 -3.67 17.33 -16.94
C THR A 124 -4.62 16.42 -17.70
N ALA A 125 -5.94 16.64 -17.52
CA ALA A 125 -7.00 15.90 -18.21
C ALA A 125 -7.06 16.14 -19.73
N ARG A 126 -6.24 17.01 -20.26
CA ARG A 126 -6.43 17.53 -21.62
C ARG A 126 -6.59 16.43 -22.68
N GLY A 127 -7.82 16.32 -23.20
CA GLY A 127 -8.29 15.26 -24.10
C GLY A 127 -9.20 14.22 -23.43
N HIS A 128 -9.16 14.08 -22.11
CA HIS A 128 -9.94 13.13 -21.33
C HIS A 128 -11.19 13.74 -20.67
N GLU A 129 -11.39 15.05 -20.80
CA GLU A 129 -12.38 15.80 -20.03
C GLU A 129 -13.81 15.26 -20.19
N ALA A 130 -14.16 14.77 -21.37
CA ALA A 130 -15.51 14.31 -21.67
C ALA A 130 -15.91 13.11 -20.82
N VAL A 131 -15.08 12.07 -20.78
CA VAL A 131 -15.37 10.85 -20.00
C VAL A 131 -15.23 11.11 -18.49
N GLN A 132 -14.29 11.95 -18.08
CA GLN A 132 -14.09 12.30 -16.68
C GLN A 132 -15.27 13.06 -16.08
N LEU A 133 -15.79 14.06 -16.79
CA LEU A 133 -16.99 14.80 -16.38
C LEU A 133 -18.22 13.91 -16.40
N ALA A 134 -18.35 13.04 -17.41
CA ALA A 134 -19.45 12.08 -17.47
C ALA A 134 -19.46 11.13 -16.25
N ALA A 135 -18.29 10.67 -15.82
CA ALA A 135 -18.17 9.84 -14.63
C ALA A 135 -18.50 10.63 -13.34
N ALA A 136 -17.93 11.83 -13.21
CA ALA A 136 -18.12 12.67 -12.04
C ALA A 136 -19.59 13.06 -11.77
N PHE A 137 -20.37 13.29 -12.84
CA PHE A 137 -21.78 13.69 -12.71
C PHE A 137 -22.71 12.55 -12.25
N LEU A 138 -22.22 11.31 -12.24
CA LEU A 138 -22.95 10.12 -11.77
C LEU A 138 -22.62 9.73 -10.34
N LEU A 139 -21.56 10.32 -9.77
CA LEU A 139 -21.16 10.11 -8.39
C LEU A 139 -21.98 10.96 -7.43
N THR A 140 -22.24 10.40 -6.25
CA THR A 140 -22.92 11.03 -5.15
C THR A 140 -22.02 11.09 -3.91
N GLU A 141 -22.40 11.83 -2.90
CA GLU A 141 -21.67 11.93 -1.62
C GLU A 141 -21.57 10.59 -0.87
N ASN A 142 -22.41 9.62 -1.20
CA ASN A 142 -22.38 8.27 -0.60
C ASN A 142 -21.43 7.32 -1.33
N ASP A 143 -20.90 7.72 -2.47
CA ASP A 143 -20.01 6.90 -3.29
C ASP A 143 -18.56 7.08 -2.89
N TYR A 144 -17.72 6.16 -3.38
CA TYR A 144 -16.29 6.19 -3.20
C TYR A 144 -15.61 6.30 -4.57
N ALA A 145 -14.48 7.02 -4.62
CA ALA A 145 -13.72 7.15 -5.84
C ALA A 145 -12.22 6.97 -5.59
N ALA A 146 -11.56 6.30 -6.50
CA ALA A 146 -10.12 6.17 -6.61
C ALA A 146 -9.68 6.74 -7.97
N PRO A 147 -9.51 8.07 -8.08
CA PRO A 147 -9.00 8.72 -9.28
C PRO A 147 -7.52 8.43 -9.50
N TYR A 148 -6.99 8.73 -10.69
CA TYR A 148 -5.57 8.70 -10.96
C TYR A 148 -5.03 10.10 -11.34
N TYR A 149 -3.73 10.22 -11.49
CA TYR A 149 -3.01 11.49 -11.62
C TYR A 149 -3.46 12.42 -12.77
N ARG A 150 -4.33 11.96 -13.68
CA ARG A 150 -4.84 12.74 -14.83
C ARG A 150 -6.30 13.19 -14.65
N ASP A 151 -6.95 12.90 -13.55
CA ASP A 151 -8.40 13.05 -13.35
C ASP A 151 -8.82 14.45 -12.86
N ASP A 152 -8.07 15.51 -13.13
CA ASP A 152 -8.40 16.88 -12.70
C ASP A 152 -9.76 17.36 -13.22
N ALA A 153 -10.18 17.01 -14.44
CA ALA A 153 -11.52 17.32 -14.91
C ALA A 153 -12.61 16.53 -14.16
N MET A 154 -12.35 15.28 -13.77
CA MET A 154 -13.25 14.52 -12.91
C MET A 154 -13.44 15.21 -11.56
N LEU A 155 -12.36 15.68 -10.96
CA LEU A 155 -12.37 16.39 -9.67
C LEU A 155 -13.15 17.71 -9.76
N LEU A 156 -12.98 18.47 -10.84
CA LEU A 156 -13.81 19.64 -11.14
C LEU A 156 -15.29 19.25 -11.30
N GLY A 157 -15.56 18.13 -11.95
CA GLY A 157 -16.91 17.58 -12.13
C GLY A 157 -17.62 17.23 -10.83
N MET A 158 -16.88 16.72 -9.84
CA MET A 158 -17.32 16.43 -8.46
C MET A 158 -17.61 17.72 -7.69
N GLY A 159 -17.10 18.89 -8.13
CA GLY A 159 -17.36 20.17 -7.51
C GLY A 159 -16.15 20.85 -6.86
N LEU A 160 -14.94 20.31 -6.99
CA LEU A 160 -13.73 20.98 -6.54
C LEU A 160 -13.47 22.24 -7.37
N ARG A 161 -12.95 23.28 -6.72
CA ARG A 161 -12.53 24.52 -7.39
C ARG A 161 -11.14 24.34 -8.02
N PRO A 162 -10.82 25.00 -9.14
CA PRO A 162 -9.45 25.10 -9.63
C PRO A 162 -8.46 25.52 -8.54
N PHE A 163 -8.83 26.46 -7.69
CA PHE A 163 -8.05 26.90 -6.53
C PHE A 163 -7.54 25.75 -5.65
N GLU A 164 -8.41 24.81 -5.29
CA GLU A 164 -8.04 23.68 -4.43
C GLU A 164 -7.02 22.74 -5.10
N LEU A 165 -7.18 22.52 -6.41
CA LEU A 165 -6.23 21.72 -7.19
C LEU A 165 -4.90 22.46 -7.38
N MET A 166 -4.94 23.80 -7.54
CA MET A 166 -3.76 24.64 -7.65
C MET A 166 -2.98 24.73 -6.35
N LEU A 167 -3.65 24.72 -5.20
CA LEU A 167 -2.97 24.62 -3.90
C LEU A 167 -2.15 23.32 -3.81
N GLN A 168 -2.70 22.20 -4.27
CA GLN A 168 -1.97 20.93 -4.33
C GLN A 168 -0.81 21.00 -5.34
N LEU A 169 -1.03 21.55 -6.56
CA LEU A 169 0.01 21.71 -7.55
C LEU A 169 1.19 22.54 -7.02
N LEU A 170 0.91 23.57 -6.26
CA LEU A 170 1.90 24.51 -5.69
C LEU A 170 2.43 24.04 -4.32
N ALA A 171 1.99 22.89 -3.84
CA ALA A 171 2.35 22.29 -2.54
C ALA A 171 2.17 23.26 -1.37
N LYS A 172 1.02 23.96 -1.31
CA LYS A 172 0.70 24.97 -0.31
C LYS A 172 0.22 24.37 1.02
N ALA A 173 0.35 25.12 2.11
CA ALA A 173 -0.14 24.70 3.43
C ALA A 173 -1.67 24.47 3.43
N ASP A 174 -2.40 25.29 2.70
CA ASP A 174 -3.86 25.26 2.61
C ASP A 174 -4.38 24.20 1.61
N ASP A 175 -3.50 23.37 1.02
CA ASP A 175 -3.90 22.21 0.23
C ASP A 175 -4.80 21.29 1.09
N PRO A 176 -6.11 21.16 0.76
CA PRO A 176 -7.05 20.45 1.60
C PRO A 176 -6.82 18.93 1.60
N PHE A 177 -6.02 18.42 0.69
CA PHE A 177 -5.78 17.01 0.48
C PHE A 177 -4.60 16.49 1.30
N SER A 178 -3.47 17.21 1.28
CA SER A 178 -2.22 16.75 1.84
C SER A 178 -1.43 17.79 2.63
N GLY A 179 -1.84 19.08 2.60
CA GLY A 179 -1.05 20.15 3.20
C GLY A 179 0.33 20.29 2.56
N GLY A 180 0.39 20.10 1.25
CA GLY A 180 1.61 20.20 0.45
C GLY A 180 2.51 18.97 0.47
N ARG A 181 1.99 17.77 0.87
CA ARG A 181 2.78 16.53 0.99
C ARG A 181 2.72 15.61 -0.21
N THR A 182 1.73 15.74 -1.10
CA THR A 182 1.59 14.86 -2.27
C THR A 182 1.37 15.64 -3.57
N TYR A 183 1.36 14.90 -4.67
CA TYR A 183 1.31 15.43 -6.03
C TYR A 183 -0.05 16.02 -6.41
N TYR A 184 -0.06 16.87 -7.42
CA TYR A 184 -1.24 17.32 -8.14
C TYR A 184 -2.13 16.14 -8.57
N SER A 185 -3.44 16.34 -8.47
CA SER A 185 -4.47 15.36 -8.84
C SER A 185 -4.39 14.02 -8.07
N HIS A 186 -3.88 14.07 -6.83
CA HIS A 186 -3.93 12.97 -5.86
C HIS A 186 -4.72 13.42 -4.62
N PRO A 187 -6.02 13.70 -4.75
CA PRO A 187 -6.81 14.19 -3.63
C PRO A 187 -7.04 13.09 -2.60
N SER A 188 -7.10 13.48 -1.32
CA SER A 188 -7.60 12.65 -0.23
C SER A 188 -8.70 13.43 0.45
N LEU A 189 -9.95 13.04 0.22
CA LEU A 189 -11.11 13.86 0.54
C LEU A 189 -12.16 13.08 1.33
N ARG A 190 -12.55 13.64 2.47
CA ARG A 190 -13.73 13.24 3.24
C ARG A 190 -14.44 14.52 3.66
N ARG A 191 -15.41 14.94 2.88
CA ARG A 191 -16.13 16.20 3.03
C ARG A 191 -17.60 16.04 2.61
N PRO A 192 -18.59 16.57 3.37
CA PRO A 192 -20.01 16.53 2.99
C PRO A 192 -20.24 17.03 1.56
N GLY A 193 -21.16 16.38 0.85
CA GLY A 193 -21.48 16.73 -0.55
C GLY A 193 -20.51 16.22 -1.59
N PHE A 194 -19.47 15.47 -1.20
CA PHE A 194 -18.49 14.88 -2.10
C PHE A 194 -18.39 13.37 -1.90
N PRO A 195 -18.07 12.60 -2.95
CA PRO A 195 -17.70 11.21 -2.78
C PRO A 195 -16.44 11.11 -1.91
N ILE A 196 -16.30 10.02 -1.18
CA ILE A 196 -15.12 9.77 -0.34
C ILE A 196 -13.97 9.32 -1.24
N ILE A 197 -12.85 10.02 -1.14
CA ILE A 197 -11.63 9.74 -1.90
C ILE A 197 -10.49 9.50 -0.89
N PRO A 198 -10.08 8.24 -0.63
CA PRO A 198 -8.96 7.94 0.25
C PRO A 198 -7.61 8.24 -0.42
N HIS A 199 -6.52 7.87 0.24
CA HIS A 199 -5.18 7.93 -0.36
C HIS A 199 -5.12 7.12 -1.67
N GLN A 200 -4.41 7.66 -2.65
CA GLN A 200 -3.99 6.93 -3.85
C GLN A 200 -2.50 7.15 -4.07
N SER A 201 -1.80 6.07 -4.38
CA SER A 201 -0.42 6.12 -4.80
C SER A 201 -0.27 6.71 -6.21
N SER A 202 0.87 7.30 -6.50
CA SER A 202 1.27 7.70 -7.86
C SER A 202 1.81 6.51 -8.69
N ALA A 203 2.06 5.37 -8.06
CA ALA A 203 2.45 4.15 -8.75
C ALA A 203 1.25 3.63 -9.57
N THR A 204 1.50 3.44 -10.88
CA THR A 204 0.44 3.18 -11.84
C THR A 204 -0.29 1.87 -11.56
N GLY A 205 -1.61 1.92 -11.40
CA GLY A 205 -2.45 0.73 -11.16
C GLY A 205 -2.63 0.33 -9.69
N MET A 206 -1.82 0.86 -8.78
CA MET A 206 -1.85 0.47 -7.36
C MET A 206 -3.21 0.69 -6.70
N GLN A 207 -3.93 1.75 -7.06
CA GLN A 207 -5.26 2.06 -6.51
C GLN A 207 -6.35 1.02 -6.83
N ALA A 208 -6.12 0.12 -7.77
CA ALA A 208 -7.12 -0.88 -8.15
C ALA A 208 -7.49 -1.83 -7.00
N ILE A 209 -6.49 -2.26 -6.21
CA ILE A 209 -6.71 -3.15 -5.06
C ILE A 209 -7.42 -2.41 -3.92
N PRO A 210 -6.97 -1.25 -3.42
CA PRO A 210 -7.73 -0.48 -2.44
C PRO A 210 -9.16 -0.14 -2.89
N ALA A 211 -9.36 0.23 -4.16
CA ALA A 211 -10.71 0.48 -4.69
C ALA A 211 -11.59 -0.77 -4.61
N THR A 212 -11.04 -1.94 -4.92
CA THR A 212 -11.75 -3.21 -4.78
C THR A 212 -12.02 -3.55 -3.31
N GLY A 213 -11.08 -3.23 -2.41
CA GLY A 213 -11.27 -3.33 -0.96
C GLY A 213 -12.42 -2.45 -0.45
N MET A 214 -12.55 -1.20 -0.96
CA MET A 214 -13.72 -0.36 -0.65
C MET A 214 -15.03 -1.02 -1.05
N ALA A 215 -15.09 -1.55 -2.28
CA ALA A 215 -16.28 -2.22 -2.78
C ALA A 215 -16.61 -3.49 -1.98
N HIS A 216 -15.59 -4.23 -1.52
CA HIS A 216 -15.76 -5.42 -0.69
C HIS A 216 -16.34 -5.06 0.69
N ALA A 217 -15.81 -4.01 1.33
CA ALA A 217 -16.36 -3.53 2.59
C ALA A 217 -17.82 -3.04 2.44
N LEU A 218 -18.16 -2.31 1.37
CA LEU A 218 -19.57 -1.93 1.10
C LEU A 218 -20.46 -3.14 0.97
N ALA A 219 -20.04 -4.16 0.23
CA ALA A 219 -20.80 -5.41 0.09
C ALA A 219 -20.95 -6.15 1.44
N TYR A 220 -19.89 -6.15 2.25
CA TYR A 220 -19.90 -6.72 3.59
C TYR A 220 -20.92 -6.03 4.50
N PHE A 221 -20.82 -4.69 4.66
CA PHE A 221 -21.74 -3.93 5.51
C PHE A 221 -23.19 -4.09 5.05
N GLU A 222 -23.45 -4.09 3.74
CA GLU A 222 -24.78 -4.33 3.19
C GLU A 222 -25.29 -5.74 3.53
N SER A 223 -24.45 -6.78 3.40
CA SER A 223 -24.80 -8.17 3.70
C SER A 223 -25.14 -8.41 5.17
N GLN A 224 -24.51 -7.67 6.07
CA GLN A 224 -24.73 -7.75 7.51
C GLN A 224 -25.80 -6.76 8.02
N ALA A 225 -26.42 -5.99 7.15
CA ALA A 225 -27.34 -4.90 7.49
C ALA A 225 -26.72 -3.89 8.48
N LEU A 226 -25.42 -3.70 8.42
CA LEU A 226 -24.68 -2.74 9.24
C LEU A 226 -24.68 -1.36 8.58
N ALA A 227 -24.75 -0.30 9.38
CA ALA A 227 -24.54 1.04 8.90
C ALA A 227 -23.05 1.24 8.50
N VAL A 228 -22.81 1.91 7.37
CA VAL A 228 -21.45 2.29 6.98
C VAL A 228 -21.00 3.45 7.88
N PRO A 229 -19.94 3.29 8.70
CA PRO A 229 -19.45 4.35 9.57
C PRO A 229 -19.08 5.60 8.75
N GLY A 230 -19.41 6.78 9.26
CA GLY A 230 -19.15 8.06 8.57
C GLY A 230 -20.32 8.61 7.74
N ASN A 231 -21.33 7.80 7.41
CA ASN A 231 -22.59 8.31 6.84
C ASN A 231 -23.59 8.79 7.92
N GLU A 232 -23.42 8.37 9.17
CA GLU A 232 -24.28 8.78 10.28
C GLU A 232 -24.06 10.24 10.70
N GLU A 233 -22.84 10.74 10.72
CA GLU A 233 -22.55 12.15 11.01
C GLU A 233 -23.16 13.10 9.96
N SER A 234 -23.21 12.65 8.70
CA SER A 234 -23.88 13.39 7.63
C SER A 234 -25.41 13.36 7.77
N ARG A 235 -25.97 12.25 8.27
CA ARG A 235 -27.42 12.13 8.54
C ARG A 235 -27.84 12.99 9.74
N MET A 236 -27.16 12.91 10.86
CA MET A 236 -27.51 13.71 12.06
C MET A 236 -27.38 15.21 11.83
N ARG A 237 -26.33 15.67 11.07
CA ARG A 237 -26.21 17.08 10.69
C ARG A 237 -27.30 17.56 9.74
N ASN A 238 -27.78 16.72 8.84
CA ASN A 238 -28.90 17.06 7.97
C ASN A 238 -30.24 17.16 8.75
N GLU A 239 -30.45 16.29 9.73
CA GLU A 239 -31.62 16.36 10.62
C GLU A 239 -31.59 17.59 11.53
N GLU A 240 -30.41 18.03 12.00
CA GLU A 240 -30.24 19.28 12.76
C GLU A 240 -30.38 20.53 11.89
N LEU A 241 -30.01 20.49 10.60
CA LEU A 241 -30.13 21.61 9.66
C LEU A 241 -31.53 21.76 9.07
N GLU A 242 -32.33 20.69 8.99
CA GLU A 242 -33.72 20.72 8.48
C GLU A 242 -34.76 21.19 9.49
N GLY A 243 -34.38 21.51 10.73
CA GLY A 243 -35.23 22.15 11.73
C GLY A 243 -35.73 23.57 11.38
N GLY A 244 -35.50 24.09 10.18
CA GLY A 244 -35.87 25.42 9.72
C GLY A 244 -36.37 25.51 8.29
N LYS A 245 -37.71 25.43 8.12
CA LYS A 245 -38.51 25.86 6.95
C LYS A 245 -38.54 25.04 5.68
N HIS A 246 -39.65 24.36 5.48
CA HIS A 246 -40.16 23.82 4.22
C HIS A 246 -40.03 24.77 3.04
N SER A 247 -39.26 24.39 2.01
CA SER A 247 -39.53 24.76 0.63
C SER A 247 -39.67 23.45 -0.16
N GLN A 248 -40.90 23.19 -0.60
CA GLN A 248 -41.30 22.09 -1.48
C GLN A 248 -40.69 22.32 -2.86
N SER A 249 -39.64 21.58 -3.24
CA SER A 249 -39.44 21.05 -4.61
C SER A 249 -38.10 20.30 -4.66
N SER A 250 -38.07 19.07 -4.20
CA SER A 250 -37.16 18.05 -4.70
C SER A 250 -37.83 16.71 -4.51
N LEU A 251 -37.96 15.99 -5.62
CA LEU A 251 -38.35 14.57 -5.61
C LEU A 251 -37.43 13.85 -4.61
N PRO A 252 -37.94 12.91 -3.77
CA PRO A 252 -37.10 12.14 -2.90
C PRO A 252 -36.09 11.39 -3.77
N VAL A 253 -34.83 11.75 -3.71
CA VAL A 253 -33.73 10.93 -4.22
C VAL A 253 -33.84 9.64 -3.42
N SER A 254 -34.38 8.61 -4.02
CA SER A 254 -34.31 7.23 -3.50
C SER A 254 -32.83 7.04 -3.16
N ALA A 255 -32.51 6.77 -1.88
CA ALA A 255 -31.16 6.63 -1.41
C ALA A 255 -30.48 5.55 -2.26
N SER A 256 -29.73 5.99 -3.29
CA SER A 256 -29.09 5.08 -4.22
C SER A 256 -27.99 4.33 -3.49
N LYS A 257 -27.91 3.01 -3.67
CA LYS A 257 -26.86 2.19 -3.03
C LYS A 257 -25.47 2.71 -3.41
N PRO A 258 -24.54 2.85 -2.45
CA PRO A 258 -23.19 3.34 -2.72
C PRO A 258 -22.44 2.40 -3.66
N VAL A 259 -21.54 2.97 -4.46
CA VAL A 259 -20.67 2.26 -5.40
C VAL A 259 -19.26 2.82 -5.33
N VAL A 260 -18.31 2.10 -5.92
CA VAL A 260 -16.91 2.55 -6.07
C VAL A 260 -16.64 2.81 -7.54
N LEU A 261 -15.97 3.94 -7.83
CA LEU A 261 -15.36 4.23 -9.12
C LEU A 261 -13.85 4.11 -8.98
N CYS A 262 -13.22 3.19 -9.71
CA CYS A 262 -11.77 3.12 -9.88
C CYS A 262 -11.41 3.64 -11.27
N SER A 263 -10.66 4.73 -11.35
CA SER A 263 -10.19 5.31 -12.60
C SER A 263 -8.71 5.00 -12.79
N ILE A 264 -8.35 4.43 -13.94
CA ILE A 264 -6.97 4.05 -14.28
C ILE A 264 -6.66 4.36 -15.76
N GLY A 265 -5.38 4.50 -16.06
CA GLY A 265 -4.90 4.59 -17.44
C GLY A 265 -4.75 3.22 -18.10
N ASP A 266 -4.62 3.21 -19.41
CA ASP A 266 -4.45 1.98 -20.21
C ASP A 266 -3.15 1.22 -19.89
N GLY A 267 -2.07 1.92 -19.58
CA GLY A 267 -0.82 1.30 -19.13
C GLY A 267 -0.97 0.54 -17.81
N ALA A 268 -1.84 1.01 -16.91
CA ALA A 268 -2.11 0.36 -15.62
C ALA A 268 -2.68 -1.06 -15.78
N MET A 269 -3.36 -1.37 -16.88
CA MET A 269 -3.91 -2.70 -17.15
C MET A 269 -2.86 -3.79 -17.28
N THR A 270 -1.58 -3.44 -17.38
CA THR A 270 -0.48 -4.40 -17.44
C THR A 270 0.09 -4.78 -16.08
N GLU A 271 -0.35 -4.07 -15.01
CA GLU A 271 0.05 -4.40 -13.65
C GLU A 271 -0.66 -5.65 -13.13
N GLY A 272 0.09 -6.49 -12.42
CA GLY A 272 -0.44 -7.75 -11.86
C GLY A 272 -1.56 -7.52 -10.86
N GLU A 273 -1.45 -6.50 -10.04
CA GLU A 273 -2.44 -6.14 -9.02
C GLU A 273 -3.80 -5.74 -9.61
N VAL A 274 -3.84 -5.21 -10.83
CA VAL A 274 -5.11 -4.94 -11.52
C VAL A 274 -5.84 -6.25 -11.83
N ALA A 275 -5.11 -7.29 -12.27
CA ALA A 275 -5.71 -8.61 -12.50
C ALA A 275 -6.24 -9.24 -11.19
N GLU A 276 -5.51 -9.10 -10.08
CA GLU A 276 -5.96 -9.53 -8.75
C GLU A 276 -7.24 -8.79 -8.34
N ALA A 277 -7.30 -7.47 -8.51
CA ALA A 277 -8.47 -6.65 -8.24
C ALA A 277 -9.70 -7.10 -9.03
N LEU A 278 -9.55 -7.32 -10.35
CA LEU A 278 -10.63 -7.81 -11.21
C LEU A 278 -11.13 -9.19 -10.78
N GLN A 279 -10.21 -10.11 -10.44
CA GLN A 279 -10.55 -11.45 -9.99
C GLN A 279 -11.41 -11.41 -8.71
N MET A 280 -11.00 -10.63 -7.71
CA MET A 280 -11.73 -10.49 -6.45
C MET A 280 -13.08 -9.80 -6.63
N ALA A 281 -13.13 -8.77 -7.47
CA ALA A 281 -14.39 -8.09 -7.76
C ALA A 281 -15.45 -9.03 -8.34
N ILE A 282 -15.02 -9.96 -9.20
CA ILE A 282 -15.90 -10.93 -9.82
C ILE A 282 -16.33 -12.02 -8.84
N LEU A 283 -15.37 -12.58 -8.10
CA LEU A 283 -15.66 -13.64 -7.11
C LEU A 283 -16.73 -13.22 -6.12
N HIS A 284 -16.70 -11.96 -5.68
CA HIS A 284 -17.61 -11.44 -4.68
C HIS A 284 -18.72 -10.54 -5.27
N GLN A 285 -18.82 -10.43 -6.62
CA GLN A 285 -19.81 -9.58 -7.32
C GLN A 285 -19.86 -8.15 -6.77
N LEU A 286 -18.68 -7.55 -6.59
CA LEU A 286 -18.50 -6.29 -5.88
C LEU A 286 -19.08 -5.08 -6.63
N PRO A 287 -19.56 -4.05 -5.91
CA PRO A 287 -20.18 -2.86 -6.49
C PRO A 287 -19.15 -1.84 -6.98
N ILE A 288 -18.38 -2.17 -8.02
CA ILE A 288 -17.30 -1.33 -8.55
C ILE A 288 -17.39 -1.14 -10.07
N VAL A 289 -17.09 0.08 -10.51
CA VAL A 289 -16.84 0.44 -11.91
C VAL A 289 -15.35 0.71 -12.08
N TYR A 290 -14.67 -0.05 -12.94
CA TYR A 290 -13.32 0.24 -13.41
C TYR A 290 -13.41 1.05 -14.69
N LEU A 291 -13.00 2.32 -14.66
CA LEU A 291 -12.92 3.20 -15.82
C LEU A 291 -11.48 3.21 -16.33
N VAL A 292 -11.26 2.61 -17.50
CA VAL A 292 -9.95 2.60 -18.16
C VAL A 292 -9.91 3.66 -19.24
N GLN A 293 -9.11 4.70 -19.04
CA GLN A 293 -8.94 5.82 -19.94
C GLN A 293 -7.75 5.54 -20.86
N ASP A 294 -8.05 5.04 -22.06
CA ASP A 294 -7.07 4.57 -23.03
C ASP A 294 -6.68 5.68 -24.03
N ASN A 295 -5.49 6.24 -23.85
CA ASN A 295 -4.93 7.23 -24.77
C ASN A 295 -3.78 6.71 -25.64
N ASP A 296 -3.49 5.39 -25.56
CA ASP A 296 -2.49 4.66 -26.33
C ASP A 296 -1.03 5.04 -26.06
N TRP A 297 -0.77 5.75 -24.98
CA TRP A 297 0.57 6.20 -24.60
C TRP A 297 0.88 5.95 -23.14
N GLY A 298 2.03 5.29 -22.88
CA GLY A 298 2.81 5.51 -21.65
C GLY A 298 3.51 6.87 -21.75
N ILE A 299 4.65 7.12 -21.11
CA ILE A 299 5.35 8.39 -21.36
C ILE A 299 5.78 8.47 -22.83
N SER A 300 6.67 7.58 -23.28
CA SER A 300 7.16 7.50 -24.64
C SER A 300 6.89 6.16 -25.33
N ALA A 301 6.37 5.19 -24.58
CA ALA A 301 5.99 3.89 -25.10
C ALA A 301 4.56 3.93 -25.63
N THR A 302 4.36 3.39 -26.81
CA THR A 302 3.04 3.25 -27.44
C THR A 302 2.28 2.05 -26.84
N GLY A 303 0.97 2.03 -27.00
CA GLY A 303 0.16 0.88 -26.62
C GLY A 303 0.63 -0.44 -27.26
N ARG A 304 1.16 -0.41 -28.49
CA ARG A 304 1.71 -1.59 -29.18
C ARG A 304 2.97 -2.14 -28.52
N GLU A 305 3.75 -1.29 -27.89
CA GLU A 305 4.97 -1.69 -27.16
C GLU A 305 4.66 -2.23 -25.77
N MET A 306 3.56 -1.74 -25.15
CA MET A 306 3.22 -2.06 -23.77
C MET A 306 2.26 -3.24 -23.62
N ARG A 307 1.38 -3.49 -24.59
CA ARG A 307 0.29 -4.44 -24.43
C ARG A 307 -0.09 -5.17 -25.72
N ALA A 308 -0.39 -6.45 -25.59
CA ALA A 308 -0.84 -7.28 -26.73
C ALA A 308 -2.33 -7.05 -27.05
N MET A 309 -3.12 -6.50 -26.12
CA MET A 309 -4.56 -6.27 -26.26
C MET A 309 -5.00 -5.05 -25.43
N ASN A 310 -6.07 -4.41 -25.81
CA ASN A 310 -6.64 -3.31 -25.04
C ASN A 310 -7.40 -3.80 -23.80
N ALA A 311 -7.82 -2.87 -22.94
CA ALA A 311 -8.50 -3.21 -21.66
C ALA A 311 -9.82 -3.97 -21.86
N TYR A 312 -10.58 -3.67 -22.92
CA TYR A 312 -11.82 -4.38 -23.22
C TYR A 312 -11.58 -5.84 -23.62
N GLU A 313 -10.53 -6.07 -24.40
CA GLU A 313 -10.10 -7.40 -24.81
C GLU A 313 -9.51 -8.18 -23.63
N PHE A 314 -8.64 -7.56 -22.83
CA PHE A 314 -8.07 -8.15 -21.62
C PHE A 314 -9.14 -8.61 -20.65
N ALA A 315 -10.14 -7.77 -20.40
CA ALA A 315 -11.25 -8.08 -19.52
C ALA A 315 -12.14 -9.25 -20.03
N ALA A 316 -11.99 -9.70 -21.27
CA ALA A 316 -12.64 -10.89 -21.78
C ALA A 316 -12.17 -12.18 -21.09
N GLY A 317 -10.94 -12.18 -20.55
CA GLY A 317 -10.38 -13.27 -19.78
C GLY A 317 -11.01 -13.45 -18.38
N PHE A 318 -11.91 -12.55 -17.98
CA PHE A 318 -12.56 -12.55 -16.67
C PHE A 318 -14.06 -12.80 -16.80
N PRO A 319 -14.52 -14.05 -16.85
CA PRO A 319 -15.93 -14.40 -16.96
C PRO A 319 -16.74 -13.82 -15.80
N GLY A 320 -17.84 -13.13 -16.13
CA GLY A 320 -18.67 -12.44 -15.11
C GLY A 320 -18.39 -10.94 -14.98
N LEU A 321 -17.29 -10.45 -15.53
CA LEU A 321 -17.02 -9.01 -15.63
C LEU A 321 -17.82 -8.43 -16.82
N ARG A 322 -18.78 -7.52 -16.53
CA ARG A 322 -19.44 -6.77 -17.59
C ARG A 322 -18.48 -5.79 -18.22
N ARG A 323 -18.45 -5.76 -19.56
CA ARG A 323 -17.53 -4.90 -20.33
C ARG A 323 -18.30 -3.93 -21.19
N LEU A 324 -17.91 -2.66 -21.18
CA LEU A 324 -18.47 -1.62 -22.05
C LEU A 324 -17.34 -0.89 -22.76
N GLN A 325 -17.60 -0.41 -23.99
CA GLN A 325 -16.73 0.50 -24.70
C GLN A 325 -17.45 1.83 -24.95
N VAL A 326 -16.75 2.93 -24.76
CA VAL A 326 -17.28 4.27 -25.02
C VAL A 326 -16.25 5.11 -25.81
N ASN A 327 -16.75 6.07 -26.58
CA ASN A 327 -15.92 7.10 -27.15
C ASN A 327 -15.63 8.16 -26.07
N GLY A 328 -14.44 8.06 -25.42
CA GLY A 328 -14.04 8.94 -24.32
C GLY A 328 -13.85 10.42 -24.71
N ALA A 329 -13.80 10.72 -26.03
CA ALA A 329 -13.78 12.09 -26.56
C ALA A 329 -15.19 12.67 -26.80
N ASP A 330 -16.25 11.88 -26.59
CA ASP A 330 -17.63 12.29 -26.77
C ASP A 330 -18.38 12.22 -25.43
N PHE A 331 -18.84 13.37 -24.93
CA PHE A 331 -19.54 13.44 -23.64
C PHE A 331 -20.81 12.58 -23.64
N GLY A 332 -21.54 12.58 -24.74
CA GLY A 332 -22.78 11.81 -24.85
C GLY A 332 -22.58 10.31 -24.81
N SER A 333 -21.64 9.83 -25.60
CA SER A 333 -21.25 8.41 -25.58
C SER A 333 -20.75 7.99 -24.18
N SER A 334 -19.90 8.80 -23.58
CA SER A 334 -19.35 8.56 -22.24
C SER A 334 -20.42 8.55 -21.17
N HIS A 335 -21.31 9.55 -21.16
CA HIS A 335 -22.38 9.67 -20.15
C HIS A 335 -23.38 8.51 -20.26
N ALA A 336 -23.78 8.14 -21.47
CA ALA A 336 -24.70 7.02 -21.67
C ALA A 336 -24.10 5.68 -21.21
N GLY A 337 -22.86 5.37 -21.62
CA GLY A 337 -22.19 4.13 -21.22
C GLY A 337 -21.93 4.07 -19.71
N LEU A 338 -21.50 5.17 -19.11
CA LEU A 338 -21.27 5.24 -17.66
C LEU A 338 -22.58 5.17 -16.87
N THR A 339 -23.67 5.81 -17.36
CA THR A 339 -25.01 5.66 -16.74
C THR A 339 -25.43 4.18 -16.69
N GLU A 340 -25.22 3.45 -17.79
CA GLU A 340 -25.47 2.01 -17.84
C GLU A 340 -24.60 1.24 -16.84
N ALA A 341 -23.29 1.56 -16.78
CA ALA A 341 -22.37 0.94 -15.85
C ALA A 341 -22.76 1.18 -14.38
N PHE A 342 -23.02 2.43 -14.00
CA PHE A 342 -23.45 2.78 -12.65
C PHE A 342 -24.79 2.16 -12.28
N ALA A 343 -25.77 2.16 -13.18
CA ALA A 343 -27.05 1.49 -12.95
C ALA A 343 -26.89 -0.02 -12.73
N HIS A 344 -26.00 -0.66 -13.50
CA HIS A 344 -25.70 -2.08 -13.32
C HIS A 344 -25.11 -2.36 -11.94
N VAL A 345 -24.10 -1.60 -11.54
CA VAL A 345 -23.39 -1.78 -10.26
C VAL A 345 -24.28 -1.43 -9.06
N ARG A 346 -25.04 -0.32 -9.13
CA ARG A 346 -26.01 0.06 -8.08
C ARG A 346 -27.11 -0.98 -7.88
N SER A 347 -27.48 -1.69 -8.93
CA SER A 347 -28.43 -2.82 -8.83
C SER A 347 -27.79 -4.13 -8.36
N ARG A 348 -26.51 -4.11 -7.93
CA ARG A 348 -25.77 -5.27 -7.40
C ARG A 348 -25.71 -6.44 -8.38
N ARG A 349 -25.52 -6.15 -9.67
CA ARG A 349 -25.34 -7.15 -10.73
C ARG A 349 -23.88 -7.47 -11.02
N GLY A 350 -22.96 -7.06 -10.14
CA GLY A 350 -21.53 -7.30 -10.23
C GLY A 350 -20.73 -6.14 -10.82
N PRO A 351 -19.41 -6.31 -10.95
CA PRO A 351 -18.50 -5.28 -11.42
C PRO A 351 -18.61 -4.99 -12.92
N VAL A 352 -18.23 -3.78 -13.30
CA VAL A 352 -18.20 -3.34 -14.71
C VAL A 352 -16.83 -2.77 -15.02
N LEU A 353 -16.26 -3.11 -16.19
CA LEU A 353 -15.13 -2.40 -16.77
C LEU A 353 -15.61 -1.57 -17.98
N VAL A 354 -15.35 -0.28 -17.95
CA VAL A 354 -15.60 0.65 -19.04
C VAL A 354 -14.28 1.04 -19.68
N HIS A 355 -14.07 0.63 -20.94
CA HIS A 355 -12.92 1.04 -21.76
C HIS A 355 -13.30 2.29 -22.55
N ALA A 356 -12.64 3.41 -22.25
CA ALA A 356 -12.87 4.69 -22.87
C ALA A 356 -11.66 5.09 -23.73
N LYS A 357 -11.82 5.15 -25.05
CA LYS A 357 -10.76 5.64 -25.93
C LYS A 357 -10.73 7.15 -25.91
N CYS A 358 -9.60 7.73 -25.48
CA CYS A 358 -9.41 9.16 -25.27
C CYS A 358 -8.22 9.69 -26.10
N PRO A 359 -8.25 10.92 -26.61
CA PRO A 359 -7.05 11.54 -27.15
C PRO A 359 -6.17 12.09 -26.01
N LEU A 360 -4.85 12.00 -26.13
CA LEU A 360 -3.92 12.70 -25.25
C LEU A 360 -3.47 14.00 -25.92
N LEU A 361 -4.03 15.12 -25.49
CA LEU A 361 -3.77 16.45 -26.07
C LEU A 361 -2.73 17.26 -25.29
N GLY A 362 -2.52 16.95 -24.00
CA GLY A 362 -1.47 17.50 -23.17
C GLY A 362 -0.14 16.76 -23.30
N HIS A 363 0.85 17.18 -22.52
CA HIS A 363 2.02 16.35 -22.26
C HIS A 363 1.62 15.17 -21.38
N HIS A 364 2.37 14.06 -21.46
CA HIS A 364 2.10 12.92 -20.57
C HIS A 364 2.35 13.30 -19.12
N THR A 365 3.46 14.02 -18.88
CA THR A 365 3.78 14.68 -17.62
C THR A 365 4.47 16.02 -17.91
N SER A 366 4.51 16.93 -16.93
CA SER A 366 5.14 18.25 -17.04
C SER A 366 6.63 18.22 -17.42
N GLY A 367 7.34 17.13 -17.09
CA GLY A 367 8.77 16.98 -17.37
C GLY A 367 9.12 16.46 -18.75
N VAL A 368 8.14 15.97 -19.53
CA VAL A 368 8.39 15.29 -20.82
C VAL A 368 7.52 15.89 -21.91
N ARG A 369 8.17 16.53 -22.90
CA ARG A 369 7.48 17.21 -23.98
C ARG A 369 7.02 16.23 -25.04
N ARG A 370 5.72 16.22 -25.38
CA ARG A 370 5.10 15.34 -26.38
C ARG A 370 5.72 15.47 -27.78
N GLU A 371 6.18 16.66 -28.13
CA GLU A 371 6.81 16.96 -29.39
C GLU A 371 8.16 16.25 -29.61
N TRP A 372 8.77 15.72 -28.54
CA TRP A 372 10.04 15.01 -28.63
C TRP A 372 9.92 13.58 -29.17
N TYR A 373 8.74 12.96 -29.06
CA TYR A 373 8.59 11.53 -29.32
C TYR A 373 7.30 11.15 -30.06
N ARG A 374 6.29 12.05 -30.15
CA ARG A 374 4.99 11.74 -30.75
C ARG A 374 4.87 12.26 -32.18
N SER A 375 4.46 11.39 -33.11
CA SER A 375 4.17 11.72 -34.49
C SER A 375 2.66 11.82 -34.80
N ASP A 376 1.79 11.49 -33.83
CA ASP A 376 0.34 11.37 -33.99
C ASP A 376 -0.45 12.56 -33.42
N LEU A 377 0.23 13.66 -33.08
CA LEU A 377 -0.38 14.84 -32.45
C LEU A 377 -1.58 15.39 -33.20
N ALA A 378 -1.51 15.44 -34.53
CA ALA A 378 -2.59 15.93 -35.36
C ALA A 378 -3.83 15.03 -35.27
N THR A 379 -3.65 13.72 -35.34
CA THR A 379 -4.75 12.73 -35.22
C THR A 379 -5.46 12.84 -33.86
N HIS A 380 -4.70 13.05 -32.79
CA HIS A 380 -5.30 13.27 -31.47
C HIS A 380 -6.02 14.63 -31.37
N GLN A 381 -5.48 15.68 -32.03
CA GLN A 381 -6.11 17.01 -32.03
C GLN A 381 -7.47 17.02 -32.74
N GLU A 382 -7.65 16.22 -33.81
CA GLU A 382 -8.94 16.06 -34.50
C GLU A 382 -10.02 15.43 -33.60
N GLN A 383 -9.63 14.76 -32.53
CA GLN A 383 -10.53 14.11 -31.56
C GLN A 383 -10.79 14.95 -30.34
N ASP A 384 -10.38 16.22 -30.29
CA ASP A 384 -10.59 17.12 -29.16
C ASP A 384 -12.07 17.13 -28.72
N PRO A 385 -12.39 16.79 -27.44
CA PRO A 385 -13.76 16.76 -26.96
C PRO A 385 -14.43 18.14 -26.93
N LEU A 386 -13.67 19.22 -26.78
CA LEU A 386 -14.19 20.56 -26.62
C LEU A 386 -14.90 21.10 -27.88
N PRO A 387 -14.30 21.13 -29.10
CA PRO A 387 -14.99 21.49 -30.35
C PRO A 387 -16.20 20.61 -30.63
N ARG A 388 -16.12 19.32 -30.26
CA ARG A 388 -17.21 18.38 -30.49
C ARG A 388 -18.44 18.74 -29.63
N LEU A 389 -18.26 19.00 -28.32
CA LEU A 389 -19.35 19.42 -27.46
C LEU A 389 -19.90 20.80 -27.83
N HIS A 390 -19.04 21.72 -28.30
CA HIS A 390 -19.44 23.00 -28.84
C HIS A 390 -20.45 22.86 -30.01
N GLN A 391 -20.17 21.98 -30.98
CA GLN A 391 -21.08 21.73 -32.10
C GLN A 391 -22.38 21.08 -31.65
N GLN A 392 -22.34 20.18 -30.70
CA GLN A 392 -23.54 19.55 -30.11
C GLN A 392 -24.44 20.59 -29.45
N LEU A 393 -23.88 21.56 -28.71
CA LEU A 393 -24.62 22.65 -28.07
C LEU A 393 -25.23 23.63 -29.09
N LEU A 394 -24.52 23.98 -30.15
CA LEU A 394 -25.08 24.76 -31.23
C LEU A 394 -26.27 24.06 -31.89
N ALA A 395 -26.12 22.77 -32.16
CA ALA A 395 -27.21 21.95 -32.71
C ALA A 395 -28.41 21.82 -31.75
N ALA A 396 -28.17 21.92 -30.46
CA ALA A 396 -29.23 21.99 -29.43
C ALA A 396 -29.84 23.39 -29.23
N GLY A 397 -29.45 24.37 -30.06
CA GLY A 397 -29.98 25.72 -30.06
C GLY A 397 -29.38 26.71 -29.05
N VAL A 398 -28.23 26.39 -28.46
CA VAL A 398 -27.45 27.31 -27.62
C VAL A 398 -26.73 28.33 -28.49
N SER A 399 -26.78 29.62 -28.21
CA SER A 399 -26.18 30.63 -29.06
C SER A 399 -24.64 30.68 -28.95
N VAL A 400 -24.00 31.18 -30.01
CA VAL A 400 -22.54 31.37 -30.03
C VAL A 400 -22.09 32.33 -28.93
N GLU A 401 -22.86 33.34 -28.64
CA GLU A 401 -22.59 34.38 -27.63
C GLU A 401 -22.64 33.78 -26.24
N GLU A 402 -23.59 32.88 -25.94
CA GLU A 402 -23.68 32.16 -24.66
C GLU A 402 -22.47 31.24 -24.47
N LEU A 403 -22.11 30.48 -25.50
CA LEU A 403 -20.94 29.59 -25.43
C LEU A 403 -19.64 30.36 -25.22
N ALA A 404 -19.50 31.50 -25.90
CA ALA A 404 -18.33 32.38 -25.72
C ALA A 404 -18.27 32.95 -24.28
N ALA A 405 -19.42 33.33 -23.73
CA ALA A 405 -19.49 33.82 -22.35
C ALA A 405 -19.13 32.74 -21.32
N LEU A 406 -19.56 31.49 -21.52
CA LEU A 406 -19.21 30.36 -20.65
C LEU A 406 -17.68 30.10 -20.69
N ALA A 407 -17.08 30.09 -21.87
CA ALA A 407 -15.64 29.92 -22.04
C ALA A 407 -14.84 31.07 -21.41
N ALA A 408 -15.23 32.30 -21.61
CA ALA A 408 -14.58 33.47 -21.03
C ALA A 408 -14.65 33.45 -19.49
N LYS A 409 -15.81 33.11 -18.93
CA LYS A 409 -15.98 32.92 -17.48
C LYS A 409 -15.08 31.85 -16.91
N ALA A 410 -14.95 30.72 -17.56
CA ALA A 410 -14.07 29.63 -17.15
C ALA A 410 -12.58 30.10 -17.10
N GLN A 411 -12.12 30.82 -18.16
CA GLN A 411 -10.77 31.37 -18.19
C GLN A 411 -10.50 32.40 -17.10
N ALA A 412 -11.46 33.33 -16.83
CA ALA A 412 -11.34 34.29 -15.77
C ALA A 412 -11.24 33.63 -14.40
N THR A 413 -12.14 32.67 -14.09
CA THR A 413 -12.12 31.91 -12.83
C THR A 413 -10.77 31.24 -12.61
N VAL A 414 -10.19 30.60 -13.66
CA VAL A 414 -8.90 29.91 -13.55
C VAL A 414 -7.75 30.88 -13.24
N ARG A 415 -7.75 32.09 -13.86
CA ARG A 415 -6.73 33.10 -13.57
C ARG A 415 -6.85 33.70 -12.18
N ASP A 416 -8.07 33.94 -11.72
CA ASP A 416 -8.33 34.44 -10.37
C ASP A 416 -7.92 33.40 -9.31
N ASP A 417 -8.33 32.16 -9.47
CA ASP A 417 -7.97 31.04 -8.59
C ASP A 417 -6.45 30.79 -8.57
N TRP A 418 -5.74 30.98 -9.71
CA TRP A 418 -4.28 30.88 -9.76
C TRP A 418 -3.59 31.97 -8.94
N ALA A 419 -4.04 33.20 -9.07
CA ALA A 419 -3.50 34.33 -8.30
C ALA A 419 -3.71 34.13 -6.79
N GLU A 420 -4.89 33.65 -6.39
CA GLU A 420 -5.23 33.29 -5.01
C GLU A 420 -4.32 32.16 -4.50
N ALA A 421 -4.13 31.09 -5.27
CA ALA A 421 -3.30 29.95 -4.90
C ALA A 421 -1.80 30.30 -4.78
N LEU A 422 -1.29 31.17 -5.65
CA LEU A 422 0.09 31.66 -5.55
C LEU A 422 0.33 32.42 -4.25
N ALA A 423 -0.66 33.22 -3.80
CA ALA A 423 -0.57 33.98 -2.57
C ALA A 423 -0.72 33.16 -1.28
N ALA A 424 -1.22 31.94 -1.37
CA ALA A 424 -1.41 31.04 -0.22
C ALA A 424 -0.07 30.71 0.47
N PRO A 425 -0.05 30.46 1.80
CA PRO A 425 1.17 30.21 2.55
C PRO A 425 1.82 28.88 2.18
N ASN A 426 3.13 28.80 2.36
CA ASN A 426 3.85 27.52 2.30
C ASN A 426 3.71 26.77 3.64
N PRO A 427 3.85 25.42 3.64
CA PRO A 427 3.84 24.64 4.88
C PRO A 427 4.94 25.08 5.85
N ASP A 428 4.62 25.05 7.16
CA ASP A 428 5.61 25.25 8.21
C ASP A 428 6.58 24.06 8.24
N PRO A 429 7.90 24.27 8.04
CA PRO A 429 8.88 23.20 8.12
C PRO A 429 8.85 22.40 9.43
N ALA A 430 8.44 23.00 10.55
CA ALA A 430 8.34 22.30 11.84
C ALA A 430 7.28 21.18 11.85
N THR A 431 6.36 21.17 10.88
CA THR A 431 5.27 20.17 10.79
C THR A 431 5.63 18.95 9.94
N PHE A 432 6.87 18.83 9.45
CA PHE A 432 7.26 17.77 8.50
C PHE A 432 7.06 16.35 9.06
N ALA A 433 7.21 16.16 10.37
CA ALA A 433 7.05 14.86 11.03
C ALA A 433 5.61 14.58 11.54
N ASN A 434 4.69 15.52 11.37
CA ASN A 434 3.31 15.33 11.83
C ASN A 434 2.61 14.27 10.99
N HIS A 435 1.74 13.48 11.65
CA HIS A 435 0.90 12.45 11.02
C HIS A 435 1.64 11.22 10.49
N GLU A 436 2.87 10.94 10.93
CA GLU A 436 3.51 9.65 10.64
C GLU A 436 2.62 8.49 11.09
N PHE A 437 2.02 8.64 12.27
CA PHE A 437 1.03 7.72 12.83
C PHE A 437 -0.18 8.49 13.39
N ALA A 438 -1.36 7.86 13.31
CA ALA A 438 -2.50 8.26 14.12
C ALA A 438 -2.27 7.84 15.59
N PRO A 439 -2.79 8.58 16.57
CA PRO A 439 -2.60 8.26 17.99
C PRO A 439 -3.10 6.84 18.34
N PRO A 440 -2.32 6.03 19.11
CA PRO A 440 -2.73 4.69 19.49
C PRO A 440 -3.92 4.71 20.44
N ALA A 441 -4.82 3.73 20.30
CA ALA A 441 -5.97 3.58 21.20
C ALA A 441 -5.57 2.95 22.54
N VAL A 442 -4.54 2.11 22.57
CA VAL A 442 -4.05 1.42 23.78
C VAL A 442 -2.72 2.03 24.20
N THR A 443 -2.69 2.72 25.35
CA THR A 443 -1.50 3.41 25.89
C THR A 443 -0.97 2.81 27.18
N ALA A 444 -1.72 1.89 27.80
CA ALA A 444 -1.31 1.19 29.02
C ALA A 444 -1.81 -0.27 28.99
N GLU A 445 -1.08 -1.16 29.67
CA GLU A 445 -1.54 -2.54 29.88
C GLU A 445 -2.82 -2.51 30.71
N ALA A 446 -3.85 -3.24 30.25
CA ALA A 446 -5.15 -3.28 30.91
C ALA A 446 -5.79 -4.66 30.82
N GLY A 447 -6.69 -4.96 31.75
CA GLY A 447 -7.27 -6.30 31.92
C GLY A 447 -6.39 -7.21 32.77
N GLU A 448 -6.88 -8.41 33.05
CA GLU A 448 -6.20 -9.36 33.95
C GLU A 448 -5.35 -10.34 33.16
N ARG A 449 -4.02 -10.26 33.31
CA ARG A 449 -3.05 -11.13 32.65
C ARG A 449 -3.15 -12.58 33.11
N ARG A 450 -3.56 -12.81 34.37
CA ARG A 450 -3.68 -14.15 34.95
C ARG A 450 -4.93 -14.22 35.82
N PRO A 451 -6.12 -14.38 35.22
CA PRO A 451 -7.34 -14.50 36.00
C PRO A 451 -7.36 -15.74 36.89
N ALA A 452 -8.10 -15.67 37.95
CA ALA A 452 -8.24 -16.79 38.90
C ALA A 452 -8.85 -18.01 38.16
N GLY A 453 -8.22 -19.16 38.32
CA GLY A 453 -8.65 -20.37 37.62
C GLY A 453 -8.24 -20.50 36.14
N ALA A 454 -7.47 -19.55 35.61
CA ALA A 454 -6.96 -19.67 34.26
C ALA A 454 -6.07 -20.89 34.07
N GLU A 455 -6.22 -21.56 32.94
CA GLU A 455 -5.35 -22.63 32.49
C GLU A 455 -4.22 -22.09 31.60
N LYS A 456 -3.14 -22.86 31.46
CA LYS A 456 -2.08 -22.53 30.54
C LYS A 456 -2.53 -22.86 29.10
N THR A 457 -2.37 -21.90 28.18
CA THR A 457 -2.73 -22.02 26.77
C THR A 457 -1.50 -21.94 25.86
N LEU A 458 -1.57 -22.53 24.69
CA LEU A 458 -0.55 -22.46 23.65
C LEU A 458 -0.63 -21.11 22.92
N MET A 459 0.46 -20.69 22.28
CA MET A 459 0.44 -19.43 21.52
C MET A 459 -0.56 -19.46 20.37
N VAL A 460 -0.70 -20.58 19.65
CA VAL A 460 -1.67 -20.73 18.56
C VAL A 460 -3.11 -20.64 19.07
N ASP A 461 -3.41 -21.23 20.20
CA ASP A 461 -4.74 -21.15 20.82
C ASP A 461 -5.03 -19.74 21.34
N ALA A 462 -4.03 -19.08 21.93
CA ALA A 462 -4.15 -17.68 22.38
C ALA A 462 -4.43 -16.73 21.20
N ALA A 463 -3.80 -16.96 20.04
CA ALA A 463 -4.08 -16.22 18.81
C ALA A 463 -5.51 -16.46 18.32
N LEU A 464 -5.95 -17.73 18.26
CA LEU A 464 -7.32 -18.10 17.90
C LEU A 464 -8.36 -17.42 18.82
N HIS A 465 -8.13 -17.50 20.14
CA HIS A 465 -9.06 -16.90 21.11
C HIS A 465 -9.05 -15.37 21.05
N ALA A 466 -7.91 -14.74 20.73
CA ALA A 466 -7.84 -13.29 20.52
C ALA A 466 -8.68 -12.85 19.33
N VAL A 467 -8.57 -13.54 18.19
CA VAL A 467 -9.38 -13.27 17.00
C VAL A 467 -10.86 -13.55 17.25
N ASP A 468 -11.19 -14.64 17.96
CA ASP A 468 -12.57 -14.96 18.34
C ASP A 468 -13.18 -13.85 19.22
N ASP A 469 -12.45 -13.37 20.21
CA ASP A 469 -12.84 -12.25 21.06
C ASP A 469 -13.07 -10.97 20.24
N ILE A 470 -12.18 -10.67 19.30
CA ILE A 470 -12.29 -9.52 18.40
C ILE A 470 -13.53 -9.63 17.50
N LEU A 471 -13.72 -10.76 16.84
CA LEU A 471 -14.86 -10.96 15.96
C LEU A 471 -16.20 -10.92 16.71
N ARG A 472 -16.24 -11.35 17.97
CA ARG A 472 -17.42 -11.25 18.82
C ARG A 472 -17.73 -9.80 19.19
N ASP A 473 -16.69 -9.03 19.57
CA ASP A 473 -16.84 -7.69 20.13
C ASP A 473 -17.02 -6.59 19.07
N PHE A 474 -16.54 -6.81 17.83
CA PHE A 474 -16.47 -5.80 16.77
C PHE A 474 -17.12 -6.31 15.48
N PRO A 475 -18.36 -5.92 15.19
CA PRO A 475 -19.05 -6.35 13.97
C PRO A 475 -18.40 -5.86 12.68
N GLU A 476 -17.61 -4.78 12.72
CA GLU A 476 -16.83 -4.25 11.59
C GLU A 476 -15.54 -5.02 11.31
N ALA A 477 -15.17 -6.00 12.16
CA ALA A 477 -13.99 -6.82 11.97
C ALA A 477 -14.23 -7.91 10.92
N LEU A 478 -13.28 -8.10 10.00
CA LEU A 478 -13.20 -9.21 9.04
C LEU A 478 -11.87 -9.93 9.23
N PHE A 479 -11.85 -11.22 8.91
CA PHE A 479 -10.61 -11.99 8.89
C PHE A 479 -10.50 -12.79 7.59
N TYR A 480 -9.43 -12.58 6.82
CA TYR A 480 -9.24 -13.26 5.55
C TYR A 480 -7.78 -13.45 5.17
N GLY A 481 -7.56 -14.39 4.27
CA GLY A 481 -6.27 -14.78 3.73
C GLY A 481 -6.38 -16.11 3.01
N GLN A 482 -5.27 -16.67 2.60
CA GLN A 482 -5.24 -18.01 2.01
C GLN A 482 -5.50 -19.06 3.12
N ASP A 483 -6.44 -19.96 2.88
CA ASP A 483 -6.83 -21.07 3.78
C ASP A 483 -7.40 -20.66 5.16
N VAL A 484 -7.64 -19.37 5.40
CA VAL A 484 -8.19 -18.83 6.66
C VAL A 484 -9.64 -19.27 6.87
N GLY A 485 -10.43 -19.29 5.80
CA GLY A 485 -11.85 -19.65 5.83
C GLY A 485 -12.10 -21.15 5.89
N GLY A 486 -13.39 -21.53 5.88
CA GLY A 486 -13.81 -22.92 5.89
C GLY A 486 -13.53 -23.64 7.21
N GLU A 487 -13.20 -24.94 7.15
CA GLU A 487 -13.00 -25.76 8.34
C GLU A 487 -11.53 -25.80 8.81
N LEU A 488 -10.55 -25.55 7.90
CA LEU A 488 -9.14 -25.61 8.23
C LEU A 488 -8.74 -24.47 9.16
N GLY A 489 -9.05 -23.25 8.80
CA GLY A 489 -8.77 -22.08 9.61
C GLY A 489 -7.29 -21.76 9.72
N GLY A 490 -6.62 -21.52 8.59
CA GLY A 490 -5.20 -21.27 8.49
C GLY A 490 -4.32 -22.53 8.48
N VAL A 491 -3.11 -22.41 7.95
CA VAL A 491 -2.14 -23.52 7.85
C VAL A 491 -1.77 -24.09 9.21
N PHE A 492 -1.73 -23.27 10.23
CA PHE A 492 -1.45 -23.62 11.62
C PHE A 492 -2.70 -23.72 12.49
N ARG A 493 -3.90 -23.62 11.90
CA ARG A 493 -5.21 -23.70 12.56
C ARG A 493 -5.51 -22.55 13.53
N GLU A 494 -4.88 -21.44 13.36
CA GLU A 494 -5.02 -20.21 14.15
C GLU A 494 -6.34 -19.46 13.91
N ALA A 495 -7.15 -19.92 12.97
CA ALA A 495 -8.51 -19.48 12.69
C ALA A 495 -9.52 -20.63 12.68
N ALA A 496 -9.17 -21.78 13.25
CA ALA A 496 -9.97 -23.00 13.20
C ALA A 496 -11.43 -22.75 13.62
N LEU A 497 -12.36 -23.13 12.75
CA LEU A 497 -13.81 -23.04 12.96
C LEU A 497 -14.38 -21.60 13.04
N LEU A 498 -13.61 -20.55 12.91
CA LEU A 498 -14.11 -19.17 12.96
C LEU A 498 -15.08 -18.89 11.81
N ALA A 499 -14.78 -19.38 10.58
CA ALA A 499 -15.69 -19.24 9.45
C ALA A 499 -17.05 -19.91 9.71
N LYS A 500 -17.06 -21.08 10.36
CA LYS A 500 -18.30 -21.76 10.75
C LYS A 500 -19.09 -20.97 11.81
N LYS A 501 -18.39 -20.28 12.72
CA LYS A 501 -19.00 -19.49 13.80
C LYS A 501 -19.54 -18.15 13.31
N TYR A 502 -18.82 -17.44 12.44
CA TYR A 502 -19.08 -16.06 12.05
C TYR A 502 -19.58 -15.91 10.60
N GLY A 503 -19.52 -16.98 9.80
CA GLY A 503 -19.93 -16.99 8.40
C GLY A 503 -18.81 -16.58 7.41
N ASP A 504 -18.94 -17.09 6.18
CA ASP A 504 -17.96 -16.90 5.11
C ASP A 504 -17.88 -15.46 4.57
N ALA A 505 -18.91 -14.64 4.83
CA ALA A 505 -18.85 -13.21 4.50
C ALA A 505 -17.88 -12.44 5.41
N ARG A 506 -17.51 -13.01 6.55
CA ARG A 506 -16.73 -12.36 7.59
C ARG A 506 -15.36 -13.01 7.83
N VAL A 507 -15.29 -14.34 7.68
CA VAL A 507 -14.05 -15.13 7.78
C VAL A 507 -13.98 -15.97 6.52
N PHE A 508 -13.08 -15.58 5.58
CA PHE A 508 -13.10 -16.15 4.23
C PHE A 508 -11.71 -16.37 3.62
N ASN A 509 -11.68 -17.27 2.64
CA ASN A 509 -10.51 -17.53 1.82
C ASN A 509 -10.36 -16.51 0.71
N THR A 510 -9.13 -16.17 0.38
CA THR A 510 -8.76 -15.45 -0.84
C THR A 510 -8.11 -16.40 -1.85
N PRO A 511 -8.06 -16.05 -3.14
CA PRO A 511 -7.06 -16.60 -4.05
C PRO A 511 -5.64 -16.39 -3.55
N ILE A 512 -4.65 -16.99 -4.21
CA ILE A 512 -3.21 -16.73 -3.96
C ILE A 512 -2.88 -15.35 -4.55
N GLN A 513 -3.05 -14.32 -3.73
CA GLN A 513 -2.99 -12.91 -4.13
C GLN A 513 -2.57 -12.06 -2.93
N GLU A 514 -1.31 -12.14 -2.54
CA GLU A 514 -0.80 -11.46 -1.34
C GLU A 514 -0.92 -9.93 -1.45
N ALA A 515 -0.79 -9.38 -2.67
CA ALA A 515 -1.01 -7.95 -2.90
C ALA A 515 -2.46 -7.55 -2.58
N TYR A 516 -3.46 -8.34 -3.01
CA TYR A 516 -4.85 -8.10 -2.66
C TYR A 516 -5.09 -8.25 -1.14
N ILE A 517 -4.54 -9.31 -0.52
CA ILE A 517 -4.73 -9.58 0.92
C ILE A 517 -4.32 -8.35 1.74
N VAL A 518 -3.16 -7.79 1.48
CA VAL A 518 -2.65 -6.62 2.21
C VAL A 518 -3.27 -5.32 1.71
N GLY A 519 -3.27 -5.08 0.40
CA GLY A 519 -3.68 -3.80 -0.18
C GLY A 519 -5.17 -3.48 -0.02
N SER A 520 -6.05 -4.49 -0.05
CA SER A 520 -7.49 -4.29 0.15
C SER A 520 -7.84 -3.74 1.52
N THR A 521 -6.96 -3.94 2.52
CA THR A 521 -7.15 -3.41 3.88
C THR A 521 -7.24 -1.88 3.90
N ALA A 522 -6.51 -1.19 3.03
CA ALA A 522 -6.57 0.27 2.91
C ALA A 522 -7.97 0.74 2.46
N GLY A 523 -8.52 0.08 1.44
CA GLY A 523 -9.86 0.38 0.96
C GLY A 523 -10.94 0.01 1.96
N MET A 524 -10.83 -1.15 2.61
CA MET A 524 -11.77 -1.60 3.64
C MET A 524 -11.81 -0.62 4.82
N ALA A 525 -10.64 -0.16 5.27
CA ALA A 525 -10.51 0.82 6.34
C ALA A 525 -11.13 2.19 5.95
N ALA A 526 -11.02 2.61 4.70
CA ALA A 526 -11.61 3.85 4.22
C ALA A 526 -13.16 3.84 4.30
N VAL A 527 -13.79 2.67 4.21
CA VAL A 527 -15.23 2.47 4.38
C VAL A 527 -15.62 2.32 5.86
N GLY A 528 -14.67 1.95 6.72
CA GLY A 528 -14.88 1.79 8.16
C GLY A 528 -14.78 0.35 8.67
N ALA A 529 -14.42 -0.60 7.82
CA ALA A 529 -14.10 -1.95 8.28
C ALA A 529 -12.72 -2.01 8.96
N ARG A 530 -12.51 -3.02 9.80
CA ARG A 530 -11.26 -3.27 10.52
C ARG A 530 -10.74 -4.67 10.16
N PRO A 531 -9.96 -4.77 9.08
CA PRO A 531 -9.49 -6.07 8.59
C PRO A 531 -8.38 -6.65 9.45
N ILE A 532 -8.49 -7.96 9.70
CA ILE A 532 -7.40 -8.84 10.07
C ILE A 532 -7.08 -9.65 8.83
N VAL A 533 -5.82 -9.73 8.46
CA VAL A 533 -5.39 -10.53 7.30
C VAL A 533 -4.21 -11.41 7.65
N GLU A 534 -4.07 -12.52 6.94
CA GLU A 534 -2.97 -13.45 7.14
C GLU A 534 -2.23 -13.73 5.84
N ILE A 535 -0.90 -13.61 5.92
CA ILE A 535 0.05 -14.11 4.95
C ILE A 535 0.61 -15.40 5.53
N GLN A 536 0.46 -16.54 4.86
CA GLN A 536 0.77 -17.87 5.39
C GLN A 536 2.20 -18.03 5.95
N PHE A 537 3.18 -17.37 5.31
CA PHE A 537 4.59 -17.41 5.70
C PHE A 537 5.27 -16.07 5.37
N ALA A 538 6.25 -15.68 6.17
CA ALA A 538 7.06 -14.49 5.92
C ALA A 538 7.71 -14.49 4.53
N ASP A 539 8.10 -15.67 4.02
CA ASP A 539 8.69 -15.84 2.68
C ASP A 539 7.72 -15.49 1.54
N TYR A 540 6.40 -15.40 1.80
CA TYR A 540 5.37 -15.13 0.79
C TYR A 540 4.87 -13.67 0.78
N ILE A 541 5.34 -12.82 1.70
CA ILE A 541 4.88 -11.42 1.78
C ILE A 541 5.34 -10.55 0.58
N TRP A 542 6.33 -10.98 -0.18
CA TRP A 542 7.00 -10.16 -1.18
C TRP A 542 6.07 -9.53 -2.22
N PRO A 543 5.08 -10.24 -2.79
CA PRO A 543 4.13 -9.61 -3.70
C PRO A 543 3.28 -8.51 -3.05
N ALA A 544 3.06 -8.59 -1.74
CA ALA A 544 2.29 -7.60 -0.97
C ALA A 544 3.09 -6.35 -0.60
N LEU A 545 4.43 -6.37 -0.69
CA LEU A 545 5.27 -5.24 -0.29
C LEU A 545 4.93 -3.98 -1.08
N ASN A 546 4.56 -4.12 -2.35
CA ASN A 546 4.19 -2.99 -3.18
C ASN A 546 3.01 -2.23 -2.57
N GLN A 547 1.94 -2.93 -2.23
CA GLN A 547 0.77 -2.36 -1.57
C GLN A 547 1.09 -1.83 -0.16
N LEU A 548 1.90 -2.56 0.60
CA LEU A 548 2.31 -2.16 1.94
C LEU A 548 3.07 -0.83 1.92
N VAL A 549 4.02 -0.67 0.97
CA VAL A 549 4.85 0.53 0.83
C VAL A 549 4.09 1.67 0.18
N GLU A 550 3.34 1.42 -0.91
CA GLU A 550 2.76 2.48 -1.70
C GLU A 550 1.42 2.98 -1.16
N GLU A 551 0.60 2.10 -0.61
CA GLU A 551 -0.74 2.45 -0.16
C GLU A 551 -0.85 2.53 1.37
N LEU A 552 -0.44 1.49 2.12
CA LEU A 552 -0.69 1.44 3.55
C LEU A 552 0.22 2.40 4.35
N SER A 553 1.52 2.30 4.11
CA SER A 553 2.53 2.97 4.96
C SER A 553 2.48 4.50 4.86
N LYS A 554 2.08 5.02 3.71
CA LYS A 554 2.08 6.46 3.41
C LYS A 554 0.75 7.14 3.69
N SER A 555 -0.35 6.38 3.80
CA SER A 555 -1.70 6.92 3.85
C SER A 555 -1.92 7.95 4.96
N CYS A 556 -1.61 7.61 6.20
CA CYS A 556 -1.81 8.51 7.34
C CYS A 556 -1.02 9.81 7.17
N TYR A 557 0.26 9.72 6.78
CA TYR A 557 1.15 10.86 6.61
C TYR A 557 0.72 11.78 5.46
N LEU A 558 0.49 11.22 4.28
CA LEU A 558 0.17 12.01 3.08
C LEU A 558 -1.24 12.60 3.13
N THR A 559 -2.15 12.03 3.89
CA THR A 559 -3.51 12.53 4.05
C THR A 559 -3.71 13.42 5.27
N MET A 560 -2.64 13.81 5.97
CA MET A 560 -2.72 14.58 7.23
C MET A 560 -3.61 13.89 8.28
N GLY A 561 -3.51 12.57 8.41
CA GLY A 561 -4.27 11.78 9.39
C GLY A 561 -5.74 11.53 9.04
N LYS A 562 -6.24 11.94 7.85
CA LYS A 562 -7.64 11.74 7.46
C LYS A 562 -7.98 10.28 7.15
N PHE A 563 -7.00 9.49 6.67
CA PHE A 563 -7.18 8.09 6.30
C PHE A 563 -6.09 7.21 6.95
N PRO A 564 -6.12 7.04 8.27
CA PRO A 564 -5.34 6.00 8.93
C PRO A 564 -5.90 4.63 8.54
N ILE A 565 -5.07 3.58 8.60
CA ILE A 565 -5.45 2.23 8.17
C ILE A 565 -5.36 1.28 9.35
N PRO A 566 -6.45 1.05 10.11
CA PRO A 566 -6.51 0.08 11.19
C PRO A 566 -6.53 -1.36 10.65
N ALA A 567 -5.38 -1.87 10.22
CA ALA A 567 -5.23 -3.21 9.68
C ALA A 567 -4.25 -4.02 10.53
N LEU A 568 -4.65 -5.23 10.92
CA LEU A 568 -3.78 -6.22 11.54
C LEU A 568 -3.36 -7.25 10.50
N ILE A 569 -2.06 -7.31 10.20
CA ILE A 569 -1.46 -8.22 9.22
C ILE A 569 -0.68 -9.28 10.00
N ARG A 570 -1.17 -10.51 10.03
CA ARG A 570 -0.55 -11.66 10.69
C ARG A 570 0.41 -12.34 9.74
N VAL A 571 1.62 -12.64 10.22
CA VAL A 571 2.69 -13.25 9.41
C VAL A 571 3.42 -14.30 10.23
N PRO A 572 3.13 -15.59 10.04
CA PRO A 572 3.94 -16.68 10.57
C PRO A 572 5.38 -16.60 10.04
N ILE A 573 6.36 -16.66 10.97
CA ILE A 573 7.77 -16.38 10.71
C ILE A 573 8.70 -17.39 11.40
N GLY A 574 9.98 -17.37 11.05
CA GLY A 574 11.06 -18.05 11.72
C GLY A 574 11.31 -19.49 11.25
N ALA A 575 12.50 -19.99 11.51
CA ALA A 575 12.90 -21.35 11.18
C ALA A 575 12.44 -22.33 12.25
N TYR A 576 11.93 -23.49 11.81
CA TYR A 576 11.49 -24.56 12.69
C TYR A 576 11.55 -25.92 12.00
N GLY A 577 12.64 -26.67 12.26
CA GLY A 577 12.70 -28.11 12.03
C GLY A 577 12.43 -28.58 10.60
N GLY A 578 13.06 -27.98 9.58
CA GLY A 578 12.99 -28.44 8.21
C GLY A 578 11.95 -27.71 7.36
N GLY A 579 11.59 -26.46 7.68
CA GLY A 579 10.80 -25.57 6.84
C GLY A 579 11.51 -25.24 5.51
N GLY A 580 12.84 -25.23 5.52
CA GLY A 580 13.66 -25.02 4.34
C GLY A 580 13.60 -23.61 3.78
N PRO A 581 14.01 -23.38 2.52
CA PRO A 581 14.30 -22.04 2.00
C PRO A 581 13.08 -21.14 1.78
N TYR A 582 11.88 -21.67 1.80
CA TYR A 582 10.65 -20.92 1.48
C TYR A 582 9.60 -20.90 2.61
N HIS A 583 9.95 -21.41 3.81
CA HIS A 583 9.05 -21.42 4.97
C HIS A 583 9.80 -21.10 6.27
N SER A 584 10.99 -20.52 6.21
CA SER A 584 11.84 -20.29 7.37
C SER A 584 12.42 -18.88 7.41
N GLY A 585 11.95 -17.98 6.57
CA GLY A 585 12.47 -16.63 6.46
C GLY A 585 12.27 -15.80 7.72
N SER A 586 13.23 -14.93 7.98
CA SER A 586 13.20 -13.85 8.96
C SER A 586 13.35 -12.53 8.21
N ILE A 587 12.35 -11.64 8.34
CA ILE A 587 12.19 -10.46 7.48
C ILE A 587 12.10 -9.14 8.26
N GLU A 588 12.39 -9.19 9.55
CA GLU A 588 12.22 -8.07 10.48
C GLU A 588 12.86 -6.80 9.95
N SER A 589 14.14 -6.88 9.56
CA SER A 589 14.89 -5.73 9.07
C SER A 589 14.30 -5.14 7.78
N THR A 590 13.78 -5.96 6.87
CA THR A 590 13.10 -5.47 5.67
C THR A 590 11.85 -4.66 6.04
N LEU A 591 11.03 -5.18 6.94
CA LEU A 591 9.82 -4.49 7.40
C LEU A 591 10.16 -3.19 8.14
N LEU A 592 11.22 -3.19 8.95
CA LEU A 592 11.67 -2.03 9.71
C LEU A 592 12.26 -0.90 8.85
N THR A 593 12.53 -1.14 7.56
CA THR A 593 12.87 -0.07 6.60
C THR A 593 11.64 0.70 6.12
N ILE A 594 10.44 0.13 6.23
CA ILE A 594 9.18 0.74 5.84
C ILE A 594 8.68 1.63 6.98
N ARG A 595 8.53 2.94 6.72
CA ARG A 595 8.00 3.89 7.70
C ARG A 595 6.47 3.93 7.62
N GLY A 596 5.80 4.29 8.72
CA GLY A 596 4.33 4.36 8.76
C GLY A 596 3.63 3.02 9.03
N ILE A 597 4.38 1.95 9.35
CA ILE A 597 3.84 0.67 9.84
C ILE A 597 4.41 0.34 11.22
N LYS A 598 3.66 -0.43 12.01
CA LYS A 598 4.12 -0.98 13.30
C LYS A 598 4.43 -2.46 13.16
N VAL A 599 5.40 -2.94 13.94
CA VAL A 599 5.84 -4.35 13.90
C VAL A 599 5.90 -4.90 15.32
N VAL A 600 5.14 -5.95 15.59
CA VAL A 600 5.09 -6.63 16.89
C VAL A 600 5.52 -8.09 16.77
N TYR A 601 6.13 -8.63 17.84
CA TYR A 601 6.68 -9.98 17.82
C TYR A 601 6.59 -10.63 19.22
N PRO A 602 5.45 -11.25 19.59
CA PRO A 602 5.27 -11.88 20.89
C PRO A 602 6.15 -13.11 21.08
N SER A 603 6.56 -13.37 22.32
CA SER A 603 7.35 -14.54 22.72
C SER A 603 6.57 -15.59 23.53
N ASN A 604 5.34 -15.30 23.91
CA ASN A 604 4.51 -16.18 24.73
C ASN A 604 3.01 -15.95 24.50
N ALA A 605 2.18 -16.89 24.97
CA ALA A 605 0.74 -16.89 24.73
C ALA A 605 0.00 -15.69 25.33
N ALA A 606 0.38 -15.20 26.50
CA ALA A 606 -0.28 -14.04 27.09
C ALA A 606 0.01 -12.76 26.31
N ASP A 607 1.25 -12.57 25.89
CA ASP A 607 1.62 -11.43 25.06
C ASP A 607 1.04 -11.55 23.65
N MET A 608 0.92 -12.76 23.09
CA MET A 608 0.21 -13.02 21.83
C MET A 608 -1.21 -12.47 21.89
N LYS A 609 -1.99 -12.84 22.91
CA LYS A 609 -3.39 -12.39 23.06
C LYS A 609 -3.49 -10.89 23.27
N GLY A 610 -2.67 -10.34 24.20
CA GLY A 610 -2.73 -8.92 24.55
C GLY A 610 -2.25 -7.99 23.44
N LEU A 611 -1.16 -8.33 22.76
CA LEU A 611 -0.63 -7.55 21.63
C LEU A 611 -1.53 -7.65 20.39
N MET A 612 -2.12 -8.81 20.11
CA MET A 612 -3.04 -8.99 18.99
C MET A 612 -4.28 -8.10 19.13
N ARG A 613 -4.89 -8.06 20.33
CA ARG A 613 -6.02 -7.18 20.57
C ARG A 613 -5.61 -5.70 20.51
N ALA A 614 -4.45 -5.33 21.04
CA ALA A 614 -3.94 -3.96 20.97
C ALA A 614 -3.62 -3.55 19.52
N ALA A 615 -3.04 -4.45 18.73
CA ALA A 615 -2.75 -4.24 17.31
C ALA A 615 -4.05 -4.05 16.49
N PHE A 616 -5.08 -4.83 16.76
CA PHE A 616 -6.39 -4.64 16.13
C PHE A 616 -7.02 -3.28 16.51
N LEU A 617 -6.87 -2.83 17.75
CA LEU A 617 -7.41 -1.54 18.20
C LEU A 617 -6.58 -0.35 17.72
N ASP A 618 -5.36 -0.57 17.25
CA ASP A 618 -4.50 0.50 16.74
C ASP A 618 -5.05 1.06 15.42
N PRO A 619 -5.09 2.37 15.23
CA PRO A 619 -5.59 2.98 13.99
C PRO A 619 -4.59 2.91 12.82
N ASN A 620 -3.39 2.38 13.03
CA ASN A 620 -2.34 2.28 12.02
C ASN A 620 -2.13 0.84 11.56
N PRO A 621 -1.48 0.59 10.41
CA PRO A 621 -1.12 -0.76 10.00
C PRO A 621 -0.15 -1.41 10.98
N VAL A 622 -0.50 -2.60 11.47
CA VAL A 622 0.35 -3.38 12.38
C VAL A 622 0.64 -4.73 11.76
N ILE A 623 1.92 -5.06 11.60
CA ILE A 623 2.37 -6.40 11.22
C ILE A 623 2.71 -7.16 12.49
N MET A 624 2.06 -8.30 12.68
CA MET A 624 2.30 -9.21 13.79
C MET A 624 3.07 -10.42 13.31
N LEU A 625 4.33 -10.51 13.74
CA LEU A 625 5.23 -11.60 13.44
C LEU A 625 5.02 -12.72 14.46
N GLU A 626 4.63 -13.89 14.00
CA GLU A 626 4.24 -15.02 14.86
C GLU A 626 5.18 -16.20 14.64
N HIS A 627 6.12 -16.43 15.59
CA HIS A 627 7.13 -17.48 15.40
C HIS A 627 6.50 -18.88 15.47
N LYS A 628 6.53 -19.60 14.36
CA LYS A 628 5.92 -20.93 14.19
C LYS A 628 6.41 -21.97 15.21
N GLY A 629 7.71 -21.92 15.57
CA GLY A 629 8.30 -22.80 16.58
C GLY A 629 7.73 -22.63 17.98
N LEU A 630 7.11 -21.47 18.26
CA LEU A 630 6.49 -21.18 19.57
C LEU A 630 5.02 -21.60 19.63
N TYR A 631 4.33 -21.76 18.49
CA TYR A 631 2.89 -22.04 18.44
C TYR A 631 2.45 -23.18 19.35
N TRP A 632 3.13 -24.32 19.32
CA TRP A 632 2.78 -25.50 20.12
C TRP A 632 3.74 -25.78 21.27
N SER A 633 4.76 -24.92 21.48
CA SER A 633 5.80 -25.11 22.52
C SER A 633 6.46 -26.50 22.46
N LYS A 634 6.66 -27.05 21.24
CA LYS A 634 7.26 -28.38 21.00
C LYS A 634 8.77 -28.34 20.81
N VAL A 635 9.32 -27.16 20.52
CA VAL A 635 10.77 -26.97 20.40
C VAL A 635 11.36 -27.03 21.80
N PRO A 636 12.41 -27.84 22.04
CA PRO A 636 13.04 -27.93 23.36
C PRO A 636 13.47 -26.51 23.87
N GLY A 637 13.10 -26.21 25.10
CA GLY A 637 13.38 -24.92 25.74
C GLY A 637 12.30 -23.84 25.52
N THR A 638 11.22 -24.15 24.78
CA THR A 638 10.11 -23.23 24.53
C THR A 638 8.88 -23.49 25.42
N GLU A 639 9.00 -24.28 26.45
CA GLU A 639 7.91 -24.65 27.34
C GLU A 639 7.25 -23.42 27.99
N ASP A 640 8.04 -22.37 28.22
CA ASP A 640 7.60 -21.09 28.80
C ASP A 640 6.83 -20.20 27.80
N ALA A 641 6.76 -20.54 26.50
CA ALA A 641 5.88 -19.89 25.56
C ALA A 641 4.40 -20.16 25.89
N LYS A 642 4.13 -21.31 26.53
CA LYS A 642 2.82 -21.66 27.08
C LYS A 642 2.61 -20.97 28.43
N THR A 643 1.73 -19.98 28.47
CA THR A 643 1.43 -19.19 29.68
C THR A 643 -0.04 -19.31 30.08
N PHE A 644 -0.39 -18.83 31.27
CA PHE A 644 -1.80 -18.69 31.67
C PHE A 644 -2.53 -17.80 30.66
N GLU A 645 -3.74 -18.18 30.29
CA GLU A 645 -4.55 -17.42 29.35
C GLU A 645 -5.08 -16.15 30.03
N PRO A 646 -4.85 -14.96 29.42
CA PRO A 646 -5.41 -13.72 29.93
C PRO A 646 -6.94 -13.66 29.79
N ALA A 647 -7.56 -12.83 30.62
CA ALA A 647 -8.98 -12.53 30.49
C ALA A 647 -9.32 -11.93 29.10
N THR A 648 -10.58 -12.12 28.71
CA THR A 648 -11.16 -11.40 27.58
C THR A 648 -10.97 -9.88 27.75
N GLY A 649 -10.54 -9.21 26.71
CA GLY A 649 -10.29 -7.76 26.76
C GLY A 649 -8.90 -7.36 27.29
N TYR A 650 -8.05 -8.32 27.68
CA TYR A 650 -6.66 -8.01 28.03
C TYR A 650 -5.90 -7.42 26.85
N VAL A 651 -5.15 -6.34 27.10
CA VAL A 651 -4.34 -5.64 26.10
C VAL A 651 -2.95 -5.31 26.64
N VAL A 652 -1.96 -5.37 25.75
CA VAL A 652 -0.58 -4.93 26.00
C VAL A 652 -0.28 -3.79 25.02
N PRO A 653 0.12 -2.59 25.48
CA PRO A 653 0.39 -1.47 24.58
C PRO A 653 1.59 -1.76 23.68
N LEU A 654 1.49 -1.32 22.44
CA LEU A 654 2.60 -1.42 21.50
C LEU A 654 3.72 -0.45 21.89
N GLY A 655 4.98 -0.90 21.79
CA GLY A 655 6.13 -0.08 22.17
C GLY A 655 6.50 -0.17 23.66
N GLN A 656 6.06 -1.22 24.34
CA GLN A 656 6.42 -1.51 25.73
C GLN A 656 7.16 -2.84 25.85
N ALA A 657 8.44 -2.81 26.21
CA ALA A 657 9.24 -4.00 26.50
C ALA A 657 8.89 -4.61 27.88
N ALA A 658 9.26 -5.87 28.07
CA ALA A 658 9.08 -6.56 29.37
C ALA A 658 10.36 -7.26 29.82
N ILE A 659 10.59 -7.29 31.10
CA ILE A 659 11.64 -8.14 31.68
C ILE A 659 11.12 -9.58 31.72
N ALA A 660 11.59 -10.42 30.77
CA ALA A 660 11.23 -11.84 30.70
C ALA A 660 11.94 -12.69 31.76
N GLN A 661 13.09 -12.22 32.24
CA GLN A 661 13.84 -12.78 33.37
C GLN A 661 14.68 -11.67 34.03
N ALA A 662 14.56 -11.50 35.32
CA ALA A 662 15.38 -10.57 36.09
C ALA A 662 16.70 -11.22 36.55
N ALA A 663 17.77 -10.43 36.62
CA ALA A 663 18.99 -10.84 37.28
C ALA A 663 18.86 -10.77 38.81
N ASP A 664 19.76 -11.46 39.51
CA ASP A 664 19.86 -11.36 40.96
C ASP A 664 20.31 -9.95 41.38
N ALA A 665 19.60 -9.35 42.32
CA ALA A 665 19.82 -7.98 42.73
C ALA A 665 21.21 -7.74 43.38
N ASP A 666 21.76 -8.76 44.11
CA ASP A 666 23.06 -8.65 44.70
C ASP A 666 24.18 -8.75 43.67
N LYS A 667 24.03 -9.63 42.69
CA LYS A 667 24.95 -9.73 41.55
C LYS A 667 24.91 -8.47 40.69
N LEU A 668 23.72 -7.92 40.47
CA LEU A 668 23.55 -6.66 39.73
C LEU A 668 24.32 -5.52 40.43
N ARG A 669 24.17 -5.39 41.75
CA ARG A 669 24.91 -4.38 42.53
C ARG A 669 26.43 -4.54 42.47
N ARG A 670 26.94 -5.76 42.24
CA ARG A 670 28.37 -6.05 42.14
C ARG A 670 28.92 -5.94 40.71
N GLY A 671 28.06 -5.63 39.72
CA GLY A 671 28.48 -5.56 38.32
C GLY A 671 28.74 -6.93 37.68
N GLU A 672 28.19 -8.02 38.26
CA GLU A 672 28.42 -9.40 37.83
C GLU A 672 27.33 -9.89 36.86
N THR A 673 26.64 -8.98 36.18
CA THR A 673 25.46 -9.32 35.35
C THR A 673 25.61 -8.86 33.92
N ALA A 674 24.87 -9.51 33.02
CA ALA A 674 24.76 -9.10 31.63
C ALA A 674 23.27 -9.02 31.20
N LEU A 675 22.99 -8.16 30.24
CA LEU A 675 21.69 -7.96 29.62
C LEU A 675 21.61 -8.68 28.26
N VAL A 676 20.54 -9.45 28.03
CA VAL A 676 20.16 -9.90 26.70
C VAL A 676 18.95 -9.08 26.24
N VAL A 677 19.07 -8.37 25.15
CA VAL A 677 17.97 -7.67 24.46
C VAL A 677 17.53 -8.53 23.28
N THR A 678 16.27 -8.95 23.26
CA THR A 678 15.80 -9.90 22.26
C THR A 678 14.26 -9.88 22.13
N TYR A 679 13.71 -10.78 21.31
CA TYR A 679 12.28 -10.97 21.06
C TYR A 679 11.99 -12.36 20.53
N GLY A 680 10.74 -12.76 20.48
CA GLY A 680 10.29 -14.02 19.88
C GLY A 680 11.05 -15.25 20.39
N MET A 681 11.63 -16.04 19.50
CA MET A 681 12.41 -17.25 19.83
C MET A 681 13.67 -16.93 20.65
N GLY A 682 14.28 -15.77 20.42
CA GLY A 682 15.50 -15.34 21.15
C GLY A 682 15.32 -15.32 22.66
N VAL A 683 14.12 -15.00 23.16
CA VAL A 683 13.80 -15.04 24.60
C VAL A 683 14.01 -16.45 25.17
N HIS A 684 13.61 -17.48 24.45
CA HIS A 684 13.70 -18.88 24.89
C HIS A 684 15.12 -19.41 24.80
N TRP A 685 15.90 -19.05 23.78
CA TRP A 685 17.34 -19.37 23.72
C TRP A 685 18.09 -18.70 24.87
N ALA A 686 17.80 -17.43 25.16
CA ALA A 686 18.43 -16.70 26.25
C ALA A 686 18.08 -17.28 27.62
N LYS A 687 16.80 -17.66 27.88
CA LYS A 687 16.39 -18.33 29.11
C LYS A 687 17.09 -19.67 29.31
N THR A 688 17.23 -20.45 28.23
CA THR A 688 17.92 -21.74 28.33
C THR A 688 19.41 -21.55 28.60
N ALA A 689 20.08 -20.62 27.91
CA ALA A 689 21.49 -20.30 28.10
C ALA A 689 21.77 -19.73 29.51
N SER A 690 20.83 -18.94 30.07
CA SER A 690 21.00 -18.33 31.39
C SER A 690 21.09 -19.33 32.54
N ARG A 691 20.70 -20.59 32.34
CA ARG A 691 20.83 -21.67 33.36
C ARG A 691 22.29 -21.95 33.70
N ASP A 692 23.23 -21.71 32.78
CA ASP A 692 24.66 -21.85 32.99
C ASP A 692 25.24 -20.68 33.82
N PHE A 693 24.47 -19.59 33.96
CA PHE A 693 24.86 -18.34 34.66
C PHE A 693 23.81 -17.93 35.72
N PRO A 694 23.58 -18.72 36.78
CA PRO A 694 22.48 -18.51 37.71
C PRO A 694 22.47 -17.09 38.31
N GLY A 695 21.37 -16.35 38.06
CA GLY A 695 21.14 -14.99 38.55
C GLY A 695 22.01 -13.91 37.90
N GLN A 696 22.84 -14.21 36.90
CA GLN A 696 23.68 -13.20 36.24
C GLN A 696 23.04 -12.55 35.00
N ILE A 697 21.97 -13.13 34.42
CA ILE A 697 21.40 -12.69 33.15
C ILE A 697 20.02 -12.07 33.38
N GLU A 698 19.86 -10.82 32.93
CA GLU A 698 18.58 -10.20 32.72
C GLU A 698 18.21 -10.35 31.22
N ILE A 699 16.95 -10.68 30.93
CA ILE A 699 16.43 -10.81 29.59
C ILE A 699 15.33 -9.78 29.40
N LEU A 700 15.54 -8.85 28.47
CA LEU A 700 14.56 -7.86 28.05
C LEU A 700 13.91 -8.33 26.74
N ASP A 701 12.63 -8.67 26.82
CA ASP A 701 11.79 -8.99 25.66
C ASP A 701 11.20 -7.70 25.09
N LEU A 702 11.57 -7.37 23.88
CA LEU A 702 11.13 -6.15 23.21
C LEU A 702 9.65 -6.14 22.88
N ARG A 703 9.01 -7.30 22.61
CA ARG A 703 7.59 -7.44 22.20
C ARG A 703 7.21 -6.66 20.95
N THR A 704 7.78 -5.47 20.75
CA THR A 704 7.52 -4.56 19.64
C THR A 704 8.84 -4.04 19.07
N LEU A 705 9.02 -4.19 17.77
CA LEU A 705 10.21 -3.74 17.06
C LEU A 705 10.05 -2.31 16.51
N ASN A 706 8.80 -1.94 16.17
CA ASN A 706 8.39 -0.58 15.81
C ASN A 706 6.95 -0.31 16.29
N PRO A 707 6.71 0.68 17.18
CA PRO A 707 7.71 1.51 17.86
C PRO A 707 8.56 0.72 18.85
N LEU A 708 9.85 1.03 18.91
CA LEU A 708 10.78 0.39 19.84
C LEU A 708 10.78 1.10 21.21
N ASP A 709 10.69 0.34 22.29
CA ASP A 709 10.92 0.83 23.65
C ASP A 709 12.42 1.07 23.91
N PHE A 710 12.96 2.10 23.28
CA PHE A 710 14.38 2.40 23.40
C PHE A 710 14.75 2.95 24.78
N GLU A 711 13.79 3.49 25.52
CA GLU A 711 13.96 3.94 26.88
C GLU A 711 14.22 2.75 27.83
N ALA A 712 13.41 1.69 27.75
CA ALA A 712 13.63 0.46 28.51
C ALA A 712 14.98 -0.19 28.16
N VAL A 713 15.36 -0.22 26.86
CA VAL A 713 16.66 -0.73 26.41
C VAL A 713 17.81 0.05 27.04
N THR A 714 17.79 1.37 26.98
CA THR A 714 18.87 2.21 27.55
C THR A 714 18.90 2.14 29.06
N ALA A 715 17.74 2.10 29.73
CA ALA A 715 17.65 1.95 31.18
C ALA A 715 18.22 0.60 31.66
N ALA A 716 17.91 -0.50 30.95
CA ALA A 716 18.48 -1.82 31.24
C ALA A 716 19.99 -1.85 30.96
N THR A 717 20.43 -1.30 29.83
CA THR A 717 21.87 -1.18 29.50
C THR A 717 22.64 -0.46 30.60
N ARG A 718 22.12 0.66 31.10
CA ARG A 718 22.76 1.44 32.19
C ARG A 718 22.88 0.68 33.52
N ARG A 719 22.01 -0.33 33.74
CA ARG A 719 22.10 -1.17 34.95
C ARG A 719 23.17 -2.25 34.85
N HIS A 720 23.40 -2.79 33.63
CA HIS A 720 24.22 -3.98 33.45
C HIS A 720 25.62 -3.73 32.90
N GLY A 721 25.81 -2.70 32.07
CA GLY A 721 27.08 -2.39 31.41
C GLY A 721 27.51 -3.38 30.33
N LYS A 722 26.97 -4.59 30.31
CA LYS A 722 27.32 -5.72 29.42
C LYS A 722 26.08 -6.14 28.65
N VAL A 723 26.09 -6.06 27.31
CA VAL A 723 24.87 -6.23 26.49
C VAL A 723 25.11 -7.17 25.32
N LEU A 724 24.23 -8.15 25.18
CA LEU A 724 24.05 -8.98 23.99
C LEU A 724 22.71 -8.64 23.32
N VAL A 725 22.74 -8.25 22.04
CA VAL A 725 21.53 -8.15 21.21
C VAL A 725 21.41 -9.42 20.38
N LEU A 726 20.30 -10.14 20.57
CA LEU A 726 20.05 -11.45 19.99
C LEU A 726 18.84 -11.41 19.04
N THR A 727 19.03 -11.91 17.82
CA THR A 727 17.99 -12.06 16.78
C THR A 727 18.05 -13.42 16.12
N GLU A 728 16.98 -13.85 15.45
CA GLU A 728 16.99 -15.03 14.58
C GLU A 728 17.38 -14.70 13.13
N GLU A 729 17.19 -13.48 12.67
CA GLU A 729 17.50 -13.09 11.30
C GLU A 729 19.02 -13.18 10.99
N PRO A 730 19.42 -13.27 9.68
CA PRO A 730 20.81 -13.15 9.30
C PRO A 730 21.44 -11.90 9.87
N LEU A 731 22.63 -12.03 10.50
CA LEU A 731 23.17 -10.98 11.35
C LEU A 731 23.56 -9.70 10.59
N MET A 732 24.10 -9.85 9.37
CA MET A 732 24.57 -8.71 8.58
C MET A 732 23.42 -7.77 8.20
N ASN A 733 23.54 -6.50 8.55
CA ASN A 733 22.52 -5.46 8.35
C ASN A 733 21.20 -5.72 9.10
N SER A 734 21.23 -6.54 10.14
CA SER A 734 20.08 -6.89 10.94
C SER A 734 19.61 -5.76 11.86
N PHE A 735 18.39 -5.92 12.37
CA PHE A 735 17.89 -5.10 13.48
C PHE A 735 18.83 -5.16 14.70
N ALA A 736 19.44 -6.33 14.98
CA ALA A 736 20.37 -6.50 16.08
C ALA A 736 21.62 -5.61 15.94
N GLU A 737 22.26 -5.57 14.77
CA GLU A 737 23.39 -4.69 14.51
C GLU A 737 23.00 -3.21 14.57
N SER A 738 21.84 -2.84 14.03
CA SER A 738 21.32 -1.49 14.10
C SER A 738 21.06 -1.06 15.55
N LEU A 739 20.46 -1.93 16.35
CA LEU A 739 20.18 -1.66 17.77
C LEU A 739 21.47 -1.59 18.58
N ALA A 740 22.43 -2.48 18.34
CA ALA A 740 23.74 -2.45 18.99
C ALA A 740 24.47 -1.12 18.74
N GLY A 741 24.46 -0.63 17.50
CA GLY A 741 25.01 0.68 17.15
C GLY A 741 24.33 1.84 17.89
N ARG A 742 23.01 1.79 18.06
CA ARG A 742 22.26 2.77 18.86
C ARG A 742 22.59 2.69 20.32
N ILE A 743 22.69 1.50 20.91
CA ILE A 743 23.10 1.28 22.32
C ILE A 743 24.52 1.82 22.51
N GLN A 744 25.45 1.44 21.65
CA GLN A 744 26.84 1.92 21.69
C GLN A 744 26.91 3.45 21.69
N ARG A 745 26.12 4.12 20.85
CA ARG A 745 26.08 5.59 20.77
C ARG A 745 25.51 6.25 22.03
N HIS A 746 24.44 5.70 22.60
CA HIS A 746 23.67 6.35 23.67
C HIS A 746 24.03 5.92 25.09
N CYS A 747 24.80 4.84 25.22
CA CYS A 747 25.18 4.27 26.52
C CYS A 747 26.69 4.02 26.66
N PHE A 748 27.53 4.55 25.73
CA PHE A 748 28.96 4.31 25.67
C PHE A 748 29.64 4.48 27.04
N GLU A 749 29.28 5.50 27.78
CA GLU A 749 29.88 5.87 29.07
C GLU A 749 29.62 4.86 30.21
N VAL A 750 28.70 3.92 30.03
CA VAL A 750 28.34 2.91 31.03
C VAL A 750 28.62 1.48 30.57
N LEU A 751 29.16 1.30 29.36
CA LEU A 751 29.49 -0.02 28.84
C LEU A 751 30.84 -0.50 29.38
N ASP A 752 30.86 -1.73 29.92
CA ASP A 752 32.08 -2.41 30.39
C ASP A 752 32.86 -3.08 29.25
N GLY A 753 32.20 -3.29 28.09
CA GLY A 753 32.75 -3.91 26.90
C GLY A 753 31.96 -3.57 25.64
N PRO A 754 32.33 -4.14 24.50
CA PRO A 754 31.58 -3.93 23.25
C PRO A 754 30.16 -4.52 23.39
N VAL A 755 29.18 -3.91 22.70
CA VAL A 755 27.84 -4.51 22.59
C VAL A 755 27.95 -5.71 21.65
N PHE A 756 27.64 -6.90 22.17
CA PHE A 756 27.67 -8.14 21.40
C PHE A 756 26.40 -8.28 20.58
N THR A 757 26.54 -8.90 19.41
CA THR A 757 25.39 -9.25 18.54
C THR A 757 25.48 -10.72 18.15
N LEU A 758 24.31 -11.39 18.12
CA LEU A 758 24.21 -12.76 17.68
C LEU A 758 22.94 -12.94 16.82
N GLY A 759 23.11 -13.54 15.65
CA GLY A 759 22.03 -13.82 14.70
C GLY A 759 22.34 -15.07 13.88
N ALA A 760 21.50 -15.36 12.89
CA ALA A 760 21.76 -16.47 11.98
C ALA A 760 22.95 -16.17 11.05
N ALA A 761 23.44 -17.21 10.40
CA ALA A 761 24.51 -17.11 9.40
C ALA A 761 24.04 -16.27 8.20
N ASN A 762 24.96 -15.44 7.68
CA ASN A 762 24.68 -14.59 6.50
C ASN A 762 24.64 -15.42 5.21
N LEU A 763 23.56 -16.16 5.03
CA LEU A 763 23.31 -17.04 3.90
C LEU A 763 21.98 -16.68 3.23
N PRO A 764 21.80 -16.96 1.94
CA PRO A 764 20.63 -16.50 1.17
C PRO A 764 19.31 -17.17 1.57
N ALA A 765 19.35 -18.32 2.23
CA ALA A 765 18.17 -19.06 2.67
C ALA A 765 18.55 -20.07 3.76
N ILE A 766 17.57 -20.45 4.58
CA ILE A 766 17.69 -21.56 5.54
C ILE A 766 17.66 -22.89 4.79
N ALA A 767 18.61 -23.78 5.09
CA ALA A 767 18.71 -25.08 4.45
C ALA A 767 17.56 -26.02 4.89
N LEU A 768 17.11 -26.87 3.98
CA LEU A 768 16.06 -27.88 4.26
C LEU A 768 16.52 -28.94 5.26
N ASN A 769 17.79 -29.34 5.18
CA ASN A 769 18.35 -30.35 6.09
C ASN A 769 18.48 -29.79 7.51
N VAL A 770 17.91 -30.48 8.48
CA VAL A 770 17.82 -30.04 9.88
C VAL A 770 19.20 -29.84 10.53
N GLU A 771 20.21 -30.62 10.14
CA GLU A 771 21.57 -30.44 10.69
C GLU A 771 22.24 -29.18 10.14
N LEU A 772 21.99 -28.84 8.86
CA LEU A 772 22.45 -27.59 8.27
C LEU A 772 21.69 -26.39 8.89
N GLU A 773 20.37 -26.50 9.02
CA GLU A 773 19.54 -25.47 9.68
C GLU A 773 20.08 -25.14 11.07
N ARG A 774 20.37 -26.17 11.91
CA ARG A 774 20.94 -25.97 13.26
C ARG A 774 22.29 -25.24 13.27
N GLN A 775 23.11 -25.44 12.24
CA GLN A 775 24.39 -24.72 12.12
C GLN A 775 24.17 -23.24 11.76
N MET A 776 23.13 -22.95 10.99
CA MET A 776 22.83 -21.61 10.50
C MET A 776 22.20 -20.71 11.58
N LEU A 777 21.34 -21.27 12.41
CA LEU A 777 20.57 -20.54 13.40
C LEU A 777 21.34 -20.28 14.70
N PRO A 778 20.98 -19.24 15.49
CA PRO A 778 21.32 -19.18 16.91
C PRO A 778 20.80 -20.40 17.67
N SER A 779 21.38 -20.63 18.83
CA SER A 779 20.95 -21.70 19.76
C SER A 779 21.33 -21.33 21.19
N ALA A 780 20.74 -21.98 22.16
CA ALA A 780 21.09 -21.76 23.57
C ALA A 780 22.60 -21.95 23.85
N ALA A 781 23.24 -22.91 23.19
CA ALA A 781 24.69 -23.12 23.31
C ALA A 781 25.51 -21.95 22.73
N LYS A 782 25.14 -21.43 21.56
CA LYS A 782 25.80 -20.25 20.97
C LYS A 782 25.59 -19.00 21.83
N VAL A 783 24.39 -18.84 22.39
CA VAL A 783 24.07 -17.73 23.32
C VAL A 783 24.88 -17.89 24.63
N ALA A 784 24.98 -19.10 25.21
CA ALA A 784 25.79 -19.33 26.39
C ALA A 784 27.28 -19.03 26.17
N ALA A 785 27.82 -19.42 25.01
CA ALA A 785 29.22 -19.08 24.64
C ALA A 785 29.43 -17.55 24.57
N ALA A 786 28.52 -16.81 23.91
CA ALA A 786 28.57 -15.36 23.82
C ALA A 786 28.45 -14.68 25.21
N LEU A 787 27.58 -15.20 26.08
CA LEU A 787 27.39 -14.71 27.44
C LEU A 787 28.62 -14.97 28.30
N GLY A 788 29.26 -16.15 28.17
CA GLY A 788 30.52 -16.47 28.87
C GLY A 788 31.65 -15.52 28.51
N GLU A 789 31.78 -15.18 27.23
CA GLU A 789 32.74 -14.19 26.75
C GLU A 789 32.42 -12.78 27.27
N LEU A 790 31.15 -12.38 27.18
CA LEU A 790 30.67 -11.06 27.59
C LEU A 790 30.83 -10.83 29.09
N LEU A 791 30.59 -11.84 29.94
CA LEU A 791 30.74 -11.76 31.39
C LEU A 791 32.22 -11.67 31.81
N ALA A 792 33.17 -12.06 30.96
CA ALA A 792 34.60 -11.96 31.22
C ALA A 792 35.18 -10.54 31.10
N TYR A 793 34.43 -9.62 30.46
CA TYR A 793 34.75 -8.19 30.49
C TYR A 793 34.51 -7.61 31.89
#